data_3b65861da41ebf0b5cbf4c4acb61a107
#
_entry.id   3b65861da41ebf0b5cbf4c4acb61a107
#
_cell.length_a   1.000
_cell.length_b   1.000
_cell.length_c   1.000
_cell.angle_alpha   90.00
_cell.angle_beta   90.00
_cell.angle_gamma   90.00
#
_symmetry.space_group_name_H-M   'P 1'
#
loop_
_entity.id
_entity.type
_entity.pdbx_description
1 polymer ?
#
loop_
_entity_poly.entity_id
_entity_poly.type
_entity_poly.pdbx_seq_one_letter_code
_entity_poly.pdbx_strand_id
1 'polypeptide(L)'
;MRRGNRCLGTSTNGEDSYIRTYAADPVDTQLWKLVGSSDNFQLVNQAGQYIYVSDVPTQVTSGGENPTPLAAGNTQQEGGFSLQEAPNVTNGTGFELVANAKSGNNVANMWGGDYEGTTIGFWQTNDVNNVMYFVKPEDMTYADYKSAGISGYVPEHKLTLWYTLPATTAPLYSGGQGYSNWMEYSLPIGNGQFGGSLFGGIAKDEIQFNEKTLWSGKNTDNSAEYGDYENFGSVYAEDLSGLFNYSSTGGAANYYRQLDLTTATGKTSFSTADGSITFNREYIASNPAEAIIARYTASEAGKVSLRFTMESGKPGVVATTTYANGEGTFSGKLQTVSYNARFKVINNGGTLTTTDEGVEVRDADEVVLVLAGATDFDPYSSSYISNTAGLSTLVQSRVNDAANKSWNELYDEHVADFQKYFARVDFELDGTKNEIPTNELIDSYAKGTGADALMLEQLYFAYGRYLEIGSSRGVDLPSNLQGIWNNMSEPAWNADIHSNINVQMNYWPAEPTNLSEMHLPFLNYIWNMAENHNEWKGYASAAGQNRGWTCYTENNIFGGVGSFMHNYVIANAWYATHLWQHYRYTLDKSYLAKVFPAMLSASQFWMDRLILADDGTYETPNEYSPEHGPSENAVAHAQQLVYELFSNTLDAIEVLGNDANVSEADLADLQEKFNKLDKGLATEVYDGEWGTSQISSGTSILREWKYSTFKSGQNGHRHMSHLMCMYPYAQVTPGTELFQAAVNSMLLRGDGATGWSMGWKINLWARALDGDHARVILNNALTHSNGGAGVFYNLFDSHAPFQIDGNFGACAGMAEMIMQSVSDTIRILPALPSAWNSGHMTGLKAVKDFTVDVTWENGSATCITITNNQGQTIPVLYKNLKDANIYVIGNVQEPVTVDEKGVAVLSGEPGTIYVFDFDGSHKPTGIEAITPKQNTDVNIQGNRVSISGKDVQNVRVIDMQGRTVKSTSKTQFSLEQATGQALIVEVTTTNGQVSTHKIAMP
;
A
#
# COMPACT_ATOMS: atom_id res chain seq x y z
N MET A 1 29.63 8.14 -18.91
CA MET A 1 29.80 7.63 -17.53
C MET A 1 28.63 8.12 -16.71
N ARG A 2 28.06 7.27 -15.93
CA ARG A 2 26.80 7.52 -15.21
C ARG A 2 26.87 6.94 -13.80
N ARG A 3 26.24 7.61 -12.84
CA ARG A 3 25.85 7.05 -11.57
C ARG A 3 24.41 7.52 -11.26
N GLY A 4 23.53 6.56 -10.93
CA GLY A 4 22.10 6.87 -10.79
C GLY A 4 21.56 7.58 -12.04
N ASN A 5 20.89 8.69 -11.86
CA ASN A 5 20.32 9.53 -12.92
C ASN A 5 21.25 10.66 -13.38
N ARG A 6 22.53 10.61 -13.05
CA ARG A 6 23.44 11.70 -13.34
C ARG A 6 24.57 11.24 -14.24
N CYS A 7 24.96 12.11 -15.14
CA CYS A 7 26.12 11.94 -16.02
C CYS A 7 27.24 12.87 -15.61
N LEU A 8 28.48 12.46 -15.89
CA LEU A 8 29.62 13.36 -15.79
C LEU A 8 29.64 14.27 -17.00
N GLY A 9 29.69 15.56 -16.79
CA GLY A 9 29.75 16.57 -17.83
C GLY A 9 30.64 17.73 -17.46
N THR A 10 30.92 18.58 -18.46
CA THR A 10 31.67 19.81 -18.26
C THR A 10 30.71 20.94 -17.92
N SER A 11 31.15 21.92 -17.14
CA SER A 11 30.40 23.15 -16.87
C SER A 11 30.08 23.88 -18.17
N THR A 12 28.82 24.32 -18.30
CA THR A 12 28.37 25.06 -19.51
C THR A 12 28.74 26.55 -19.48
N ASN A 13 29.26 27.07 -18.37
CA ASN A 13 29.45 28.51 -18.17
C ASN A 13 30.81 29.07 -18.65
N GLY A 14 31.60 28.31 -19.38
CA GLY A 14 32.85 28.81 -20.02
C GLY A 14 33.98 29.23 -19.10
N GLU A 15 33.73 29.48 -17.85
CA GLU A 15 34.70 29.90 -16.83
C GLU A 15 35.20 28.76 -15.93
N ASP A 16 34.45 27.65 -15.85
CA ASP A 16 34.73 26.52 -15.00
C ASP A 16 34.91 25.25 -15.85
N SER A 17 36.14 24.78 -15.98
CA SER A 17 36.49 23.58 -16.76
C SER A 17 36.43 22.28 -15.96
N TYR A 18 35.81 22.30 -14.77
CA TYR A 18 35.72 21.13 -13.91
C TYR A 18 34.63 20.16 -14.32
N ILE A 19 34.88 18.87 -14.10
CA ILE A 19 33.86 17.83 -14.27
C ILE A 19 32.95 17.79 -13.07
N ARG A 20 31.67 17.86 -13.34
CA ARG A 20 30.60 17.81 -12.32
C ARG A 20 29.52 16.81 -12.71
N THR A 21 28.66 16.48 -11.77
CA THR A 21 27.46 15.69 -12.06
C THR A 21 26.35 16.58 -12.60
N TYR A 22 25.67 16.15 -13.62
CA TYR A 22 24.51 16.80 -14.23
C TYR A 22 23.37 15.79 -14.39
N ALA A 23 22.12 16.29 -14.56
CA ALA A 23 21.05 15.45 -15.03
C ALA A 23 21.46 14.72 -16.30
N ALA A 24 21.05 13.47 -16.47
CA ALA A 24 21.43 12.68 -17.62
C ALA A 24 20.76 13.24 -18.88
N ASP A 25 21.55 13.95 -19.69
CA ASP A 25 21.14 14.48 -20.98
C ASP A 25 22.27 14.18 -21.98
N PRO A 26 22.02 13.48 -23.10
CA PRO A 26 23.04 13.09 -24.06
C PRO A 26 23.56 14.27 -24.91
N VAL A 27 23.98 15.32 -24.24
CA VAL A 27 24.66 16.46 -24.90
C VAL A 27 26.14 16.18 -25.09
N ASP A 28 26.77 16.86 -26.06
CA ASP A 28 28.15 16.65 -26.45
C ASP A 28 29.16 16.70 -25.28
N THR A 29 28.83 17.41 -24.22
CA THR A 29 29.69 17.53 -23.02
C THR A 29 29.49 16.38 -22.03
N GLN A 30 28.50 15.53 -22.20
CA GLN A 30 28.23 14.36 -21.38
C GLN A 30 28.54 13.03 -22.08
N LEU A 31 28.70 13.03 -23.39
CA LEU A 31 29.06 11.86 -24.18
C LEU A 31 30.58 11.71 -24.20
N TRP A 32 31.07 10.59 -23.70
CA TRP A 32 32.51 10.32 -23.55
C TRP A 32 32.92 9.11 -24.33
N LYS A 33 33.99 9.26 -25.09
CA LYS A 33 34.63 8.16 -25.82
C LYS A 33 35.90 7.74 -25.09
N LEU A 34 36.08 6.44 -24.89
CA LEU A 34 37.33 5.86 -24.44
C LEU A 34 38.28 5.76 -25.65
N VAL A 35 39.50 6.32 -25.53
CA VAL A 35 40.56 6.26 -26.55
C VAL A 35 41.77 5.57 -25.95
N GLY A 36 41.96 4.31 -26.26
CA GLY A 36 43.00 3.45 -25.69
C GLY A 36 42.52 2.05 -25.37
N SER A 37 43.24 1.32 -24.49
CA SER A 37 42.83 0.02 -23.95
C SER A 37 42.13 0.17 -22.60
N SER A 38 41.48 -0.91 -22.10
CA SER A 38 40.84 -0.92 -20.79
C SER A 38 41.74 -0.53 -19.61
N ASP A 39 43.05 -0.76 -19.76
CA ASP A 39 44.03 -0.56 -18.69
C ASP A 39 44.76 0.78 -18.82
N ASN A 40 44.63 1.44 -19.98
CA ASN A 40 45.19 2.75 -20.23
C ASN A 40 44.43 3.46 -21.35
N PHE A 41 43.54 4.34 -21.00
CA PHE A 41 42.73 5.11 -21.94
C PHE A 41 42.67 6.59 -21.57
N GLN A 42 42.30 7.39 -22.54
CA GLN A 42 41.85 8.77 -22.35
C GLN A 42 40.34 8.81 -22.50
N LEU A 43 39.70 9.71 -21.76
CA LEU A 43 38.29 10.05 -21.95
C LEU A 43 38.18 11.35 -22.73
N VAL A 44 37.49 11.31 -23.84
CA VAL A 44 37.27 12.47 -24.72
C VAL A 44 35.80 12.69 -24.94
N ASN A 45 35.30 13.89 -24.69
CA ASN A 45 33.90 14.22 -24.98
C ASN A 45 33.69 14.48 -26.47
N GLN A 46 32.46 14.56 -26.89
CA GLN A 46 32.14 14.83 -28.33
C GLN A 46 32.59 16.22 -28.77
N ALA A 47 32.76 17.18 -27.86
CA ALA A 47 33.35 18.49 -28.13
C ALA A 47 34.88 18.45 -28.30
N GLY A 48 35.52 17.27 -28.15
CA GLY A 48 36.95 17.07 -28.34
C GLY A 48 37.82 17.39 -27.13
N GLN A 49 37.24 17.61 -25.97
CA GLN A 49 37.95 17.87 -24.71
C GLN A 49 38.31 16.56 -24.01
N TYR A 50 39.50 16.49 -23.43
CA TYR A 50 39.99 15.38 -22.61
C TYR A 50 39.64 15.62 -21.15
N ILE A 51 39.33 14.55 -20.40
CA ILE A 51 39.31 14.58 -18.93
C ILE A 51 40.76 14.41 -18.42
N TYR A 52 41.13 15.19 -17.43
CA TYR A 52 42.40 15.09 -16.72
C TYR A 52 42.25 15.51 -15.26
N VAL A 53 43.22 15.09 -14.42
CA VAL A 53 43.29 15.52 -13.00
C VAL A 53 43.84 16.93 -12.94
N SER A 54 43.12 17.87 -12.40
CA SER A 54 43.56 19.26 -12.25
C SER A 54 44.57 19.39 -11.10
N ASP A 55 45.60 20.18 -11.30
CA ASP A 55 46.57 20.52 -10.23
C ASP A 55 46.06 21.63 -9.30
N VAL A 56 44.91 22.23 -9.61
CA VAL A 56 44.31 23.31 -8.84
C VAL A 56 43.22 22.76 -7.89
N PRO A 57 43.44 22.78 -6.57
CA PRO A 57 42.40 22.35 -5.61
C PRO A 57 41.17 23.24 -5.66
N THR A 58 39.97 22.64 -5.70
CA THR A 58 38.74 23.38 -5.53
C THR A 58 38.39 23.52 -4.05
N GLN A 59 37.96 24.73 -3.62
CA GLN A 59 37.40 24.90 -2.28
C GLN A 59 36.07 24.15 -2.19
N VAL A 60 36.04 23.11 -1.36
CA VAL A 60 34.81 22.46 -0.91
C VAL A 60 34.52 22.92 0.51
N THR A 61 33.30 23.30 0.78
CA THR A 61 32.85 23.93 2.04
C THR A 61 33.22 23.15 3.30
N SER A 62 33.67 23.90 4.30
CA SER A 62 33.79 23.59 5.74
C SER A 62 34.38 22.23 6.16
N GLY A 63 35.68 22.22 6.39
CA GLY A 63 36.29 21.34 7.41
C GLY A 63 37.02 20.10 6.92
N GLY A 64 37.27 19.91 5.63
CA GLY A 64 37.99 18.76 5.07
C GLY A 64 39.10 19.14 4.11
N GLU A 65 39.91 18.16 3.73
CA GLU A 65 40.93 18.29 2.69
C GLU A 65 40.28 18.66 1.36
N ASN A 66 40.84 19.62 0.62
CA ASN A 66 40.34 20.01 -0.69
C ASN A 66 40.71 18.93 -1.73
N PRO A 67 39.73 18.33 -2.40
CA PRO A 67 40.01 17.30 -3.39
C PRO A 67 40.68 17.91 -4.63
N THR A 68 41.54 17.12 -5.26
CA THR A 68 42.05 17.42 -6.59
C THR A 68 40.93 17.06 -7.60
N PRO A 69 40.33 18.00 -8.31
CA PRO A 69 39.15 17.72 -9.14
C PRO A 69 39.53 17.15 -10.52
N LEU A 70 38.54 16.49 -11.14
CA LEU A 70 38.57 16.22 -12.57
C LEU A 70 38.25 17.50 -13.34
N ALA A 71 38.99 17.78 -14.41
CA ALA A 71 38.76 18.90 -15.30
C ALA A 71 38.65 18.42 -16.76
N ALA A 72 38.08 19.23 -17.63
CA ALA A 72 38.03 19.00 -19.06
C ALA A 72 38.79 20.10 -19.81
N GLY A 73 39.51 19.72 -20.86
CA GLY A 73 40.29 20.65 -21.67
C GLY A 73 41.11 19.98 -22.79
N ASN A 74 42.12 20.68 -23.29
CA ASN A 74 42.98 20.16 -24.34
C ASN A 74 44.13 19.28 -23.82
N THR A 75 44.25 19.13 -22.49
CA THR A 75 45.31 18.35 -21.83
C THR A 75 44.89 16.90 -21.68
N GLN A 76 45.72 15.97 -22.12
CA GLN A 76 45.52 14.54 -21.88
C GLN A 76 45.99 14.18 -20.45
N GLN A 77 45.31 13.20 -19.82
CA GLN A 77 45.74 12.69 -18.55
C GLN A 77 47.08 11.98 -18.67
N GLU A 78 48.07 12.39 -17.90
CA GLU A 78 49.35 11.69 -17.84
C GLU A 78 49.13 10.25 -17.33
N GLY A 79 49.73 9.26 -18.03
CA GLY A 79 49.53 7.84 -17.72
C GLY A 79 48.15 7.29 -18.03
N GLY A 80 47.16 8.13 -18.46
CA GLY A 80 45.78 7.73 -18.78
C GLY A 80 44.96 7.36 -17.55
N PHE A 81 43.82 6.76 -17.85
CA PHE A 81 42.94 6.15 -16.86
C PHE A 81 42.85 4.64 -17.06
N SER A 82 42.49 3.93 -16.02
CA SER A 82 42.10 2.52 -16.08
C SER A 82 40.75 2.33 -15.34
N LEU A 83 40.09 1.20 -15.62
CA LEU A 83 38.91 0.75 -14.90
C LEU A 83 39.29 -0.42 -13.99
N GLN A 84 38.87 -0.37 -12.76
CA GLN A 84 38.86 -1.53 -11.88
C GLN A 84 37.42 -1.85 -11.45
N GLU A 85 37.14 -3.12 -11.24
CA GLU A 85 35.84 -3.54 -10.73
C GLU A 85 35.60 -2.98 -9.34
N ALA A 86 34.43 -2.38 -9.12
CA ALA A 86 34.11 -1.79 -7.82
C ALA A 86 33.83 -2.89 -6.80
N PRO A 87 34.58 -2.94 -5.69
CA PRO A 87 34.53 -4.09 -4.76
C PRO A 87 33.22 -4.23 -3.98
N ASN A 88 32.39 -3.22 -3.95
CA ASN A 88 31.14 -3.16 -3.18
C ASN A 88 29.86 -3.23 -4.02
N VAL A 89 29.94 -3.65 -5.27
CA VAL A 89 28.76 -3.81 -6.15
C VAL A 89 28.31 -5.26 -6.14
N THR A 90 27.21 -5.54 -5.50
CA THR A 90 26.63 -6.89 -5.40
C THR A 90 25.78 -7.29 -6.60
N ASN A 91 25.26 -6.32 -7.38
CA ASN A 91 24.37 -6.57 -8.51
C ASN A 91 24.74 -5.67 -9.70
N GLY A 92 25.65 -6.14 -10.55
CA GLY A 92 25.98 -5.49 -11.82
C GLY A 92 27.46 -5.13 -11.98
N THR A 93 27.84 -4.65 -13.18
CA THR A 93 29.21 -4.26 -13.54
C THR A 93 29.43 -2.77 -13.22
N GLY A 94 29.57 -2.45 -11.94
CA GLY A 94 30.05 -1.12 -11.53
C GLY A 94 31.58 -1.06 -11.57
N PHE A 95 32.15 0.08 -11.96
CA PHE A 95 33.57 0.28 -12.07
C PHE A 95 34.03 1.50 -11.26
N GLU A 96 35.25 1.44 -10.77
CA GLU A 96 36.01 2.60 -10.30
C GLU A 96 36.88 3.13 -11.40
N LEU A 97 36.86 4.45 -11.63
CA LEU A 97 37.75 5.12 -12.60
C LEU A 97 39.04 5.53 -11.90
N VAL A 98 40.16 4.96 -12.32
CA VAL A 98 41.50 5.15 -11.70
C VAL A 98 42.38 6.02 -12.59
N ALA A 99 42.96 7.10 -12.04
CA ALA A 99 43.99 7.90 -12.70
C ALA A 99 45.36 7.24 -12.49
N ASN A 100 45.91 6.65 -13.56
CA ASN A 100 47.11 5.74 -13.49
C ASN A 100 48.39 6.42 -13.00
N ALA A 101 48.60 7.69 -13.32
CA ALA A 101 49.81 8.41 -12.89
C ALA A 101 49.69 9.02 -11.48
N LYS A 102 48.53 9.00 -10.86
CA LYS A 102 48.33 9.60 -9.54
C LYS A 102 48.72 8.61 -8.42
N SER A 103 49.61 9.03 -7.53
CA SER A 103 49.99 8.23 -6.36
C SER A 103 49.04 8.47 -5.20
N GLY A 104 48.50 7.41 -4.58
CA GLY A 104 47.51 7.50 -3.48
C GLY A 104 46.19 8.15 -3.94
N ASN A 105 45.11 8.05 -3.19
CA ASN A 105 43.82 8.59 -3.50
C ASN A 105 43.54 8.88 -4.99
N ASN A 106 43.67 7.84 -5.80
CA ASN A 106 43.67 7.94 -7.25
C ASN A 106 42.36 7.48 -7.91
N VAL A 107 41.35 7.15 -7.15
CA VAL A 107 40.03 6.72 -7.63
C VAL A 107 39.09 7.93 -7.67
N ALA A 108 38.40 8.12 -8.80
CA ALA A 108 37.45 9.20 -8.96
C ALA A 108 36.26 9.02 -8.02
N ASN A 109 35.91 10.05 -7.25
CA ASN A 109 34.91 10.07 -6.20
C ASN A 109 33.97 11.26 -6.35
N MET A 110 32.68 11.06 -6.18
CA MET A 110 31.70 12.13 -6.12
C MET A 110 31.70 12.74 -4.72
N TRP A 111 32.47 13.81 -4.58
CA TRP A 111 32.72 14.48 -3.31
C TRP A 111 31.49 15.14 -2.74
N GLY A 112 30.91 14.57 -1.71
CA GLY A 112 29.72 15.10 -1.02
C GLY A 112 28.40 14.51 -1.44
N GLY A 113 28.37 13.52 -2.36
CA GLY A 113 27.19 12.74 -2.66
C GLY A 113 26.61 12.88 -4.07
N ASP A 114 25.47 12.28 -4.29
CA ASP A 114 24.83 12.16 -5.60
C ASP A 114 23.79 13.27 -5.85
N TYR A 115 24.24 14.49 -6.10
CA TYR A 115 23.37 15.60 -6.49
C TYR A 115 23.98 16.41 -7.64
N GLU A 116 23.16 17.17 -8.35
CA GLU A 116 23.61 17.97 -9.49
C GLU A 116 24.62 19.03 -9.07
N GLY A 117 25.69 19.15 -9.85
CA GLY A 117 26.79 20.07 -9.58
C GLY A 117 27.85 19.55 -8.62
N THR A 118 27.76 18.27 -8.17
CA THR A 118 28.79 17.66 -7.33
C THR A 118 30.12 17.63 -8.06
N THR A 119 31.17 18.08 -7.39
CA THR A 119 32.55 18.01 -7.90
C THR A 119 33.08 16.59 -7.85
N ILE A 120 33.74 16.14 -8.91
CA ILE A 120 34.42 14.85 -8.95
C ILE A 120 35.86 15.07 -8.47
N GLY A 121 36.19 14.52 -7.33
CA GLY A 121 37.53 14.50 -6.76
C GLY A 121 38.17 13.11 -6.84
N PHE A 122 39.18 12.87 -6.00
CA PHE A 122 39.88 11.59 -5.93
C PHE A 122 39.97 11.11 -4.48
N TRP A 123 39.75 9.82 -4.28
CA TRP A 123 39.77 9.16 -3.00
C TRP A 123 40.42 7.76 -3.11
N GLN A 124 40.48 7.08 -1.98
CA GLN A 124 40.93 5.68 -1.95
C GLN A 124 39.86 4.76 -2.52
N THR A 125 40.23 3.58 -2.96
CA THR A 125 39.29 2.52 -3.42
C THR A 125 38.30 2.12 -2.28
N ASN A 126 37.19 1.47 -2.67
CA ASN A 126 36.20 0.92 -1.75
C ASN A 126 35.28 1.96 -1.06
N ASP A 127 35.14 3.13 -1.62
CA ASP A 127 34.12 4.10 -1.22
C ASP A 127 32.89 4.00 -2.11
N VAL A 128 31.71 4.04 -1.51
CA VAL A 128 30.42 3.94 -2.25
C VAL A 128 30.26 5.06 -3.28
N ASN A 129 30.90 6.20 -3.06
CA ASN A 129 30.86 7.33 -3.98
C ASN A 129 31.83 7.18 -5.17
N ASN A 130 32.61 6.10 -5.24
CA ASN A 130 33.52 5.83 -6.36
C ASN A 130 32.83 5.10 -7.50
N VAL A 131 31.73 4.42 -7.25
CA VAL A 131 31.11 3.50 -8.22
C VAL A 131 30.51 4.25 -9.40
N MET A 132 30.93 3.92 -10.60
CA MET A 132 30.48 4.48 -11.86
C MET A 132 30.04 3.37 -12.81
N TYR A 133 29.06 3.67 -13.65
CA TYR A 133 28.57 2.76 -14.67
C TYR A 133 28.84 3.35 -16.06
N PHE A 134 29.26 2.52 -17.00
CA PHE A 134 29.30 2.86 -18.40
C PHE A 134 27.98 2.46 -19.03
N VAL A 135 27.18 3.45 -19.41
CA VAL A 135 25.89 3.24 -20.06
C VAL A 135 26.05 3.67 -21.52
N LYS A 136 25.57 2.86 -22.43
CA LYS A 136 25.54 3.24 -23.84
C LYS A 136 24.49 4.33 -24.03
N PRO A 137 24.62 5.24 -24.99
CA PRO A 137 23.63 6.25 -25.26
C PRO A 137 22.21 5.66 -25.47
N GLU A 138 22.11 4.51 -26.11
CA GLU A 138 20.86 3.79 -26.34
C GLU A 138 20.20 3.24 -25.08
N ASP A 139 20.98 3.06 -24.00
CA ASP A 139 20.49 2.60 -22.69
C ASP A 139 20.18 3.78 -21.73
N MET A 140 20.36 5.02 -22.19
CA MET A 140 20.07 6.24 -21.43
C MET A 140 18.63 6.70 -21.70
N THR A 141 17.68 6.07 -21.03
CA THR A 141 16.24 6.29 -21.29
C THR A 141 15.58 7.47 -20.57
N TYR A 142 16.35 8.34 -19.92
CA TYR A 142 15.85 9.19 -18.85
C TYR A 142 15.56 10.62 -19.18
N ALA A 143 16.52 11.36 -19.64
CA ALA A 143 16.42 12.78 -19.90
C ALA A 143 15.65 13.06 -21.20
N ASP A 144 15.54 12.04 -22.02
CA ASP A 144 15.09 12.14 -23.39
C ASP A 144 13.62 12.49 -23.54
N TYR A 145 12.80 12.10 -22.56
CA TYR A 145 11.36 12.24 -22.67
C TYR A 145 10.77 13.43 -21.90
N LYS A 146 11.55 14.16 -21.14
CA LYS A 146 11.07 15.34 -20.40
C LYS A 146 10.48 16.40 -21.33
N SER A 147 11.04 16.57 -22.52
CA SER A 147 10.53 17.47 -23.54
C SER A 147 9.34 16.92 -24.34
N ALA A 148 9.04 15.62 -24.21
CA ALA A 148 7.92 14.97 -24.88
C ALA A 148 6.60 15.04 -24.08
N GLY A 149 6.62 15.55 -22.83
CA GLY A 149 5.45 15.61 -21.98
C GLY A 149 4.31 16.42 -22.57
N ILE A 150 3.09 15.94 -22.39
CA ILE A 150 1.88 16.63 -22.83
C ILE A 150 1.65 17.93 -22.03
N SER A 151 1.15 18.94 -22.68
CA SER A 151 0.77 20.21 -22.05
C SER A 151 -0.75 20.30 -21.89
N GLY A 152 -1.22 20.74 -20.71
CA GLY A 152 -2.65 20.98 -20.45
C GLY A 152 -3.50 19.71 -20.37
N TYR A 153 -2.88 18.56 -20.09
CA TYR A 153 -3.61 17.33 -19.84
C TYR A 153 -4.37 17.40 -18.52
N VAL A 154 -5.59 16.91 -18.52
CA VAL A 154 -6.41 16.70 -17.32
C VAL A 154 -6.94 15.27 -17.37
N PRO A 155 -6.72 14.46 -16.35
CA PRO A 155 -7.26 13.11 -16.28
C PRO A 155 -8.79 13.08 -16.39
N GLU A 156 -9.35 12.05 -16.99
CA GLU A 156 -10.78 11.83 -17.08
C GLU A 156 -11.44 11.70 -15.71
N HIS A 157 -10.83 10.93 -14.83
CA HIS A 157 -11.26 10.79 -13.44
C HIS A 157 -10.35 11.59 -12.50
N LYS A 158 -10.95 12.32 -11.58
CA LYS A 158 -10.25 13.19 -10.63
C LYS A 158 -9.26 12.41 -9.74
N LEU A 159 -9.61 11.19 -9.32
CA LEU A 159 -8.76 10.34 -8.50
C LEU A 159 -7.75 9.55 -9.38
N THR A 160 -6.81 10.28 -9.97
CA THR A 160 -5.80 9.72 -10.88
C THR A 160 -4.42 10.27 -10.54
N LEU A 161 -3.45 9.39 -10.34
CA LEU A 161 -2.04 9.76 -10.32
C LEU A 161 -1.55 9.87 -11.77
N TRP A 162 -0.89 10.97 -12.15
CA TRP A 162 -0.41 11.14 -13.52
C TRP A 162 0.90 11.91 -13.60
N TYR A 163 1.64 11.69 -14.69
CA TYR A 163 3.00 12.18 -14.89
C TYR A 163 3.25 12.44 -16.36
N THR A 164 4.15 13.39 -16.65
CA THR A 164 4.55 13.76 -18.00
C THR A 164 5.88 13.14 -18.46
N LEU A 165 6.41 12.19 -17.68
CA LEU A 165 7.66 11.49 -17.99
C LEU A 165 7.58 10.02 -17.60
N PRO A 166 8.30 9.11 -18.29
CA PRO A 166 8.39 7.71 -17.91
C PRO A 166 9.03 7.53 -16.53
N ALA A 167 8.64 6.50 -15.80
CA ALA A 167 9.48 5.97 -14.73
C ALA A 167 10.67 5.25 -15.34
N THR A 168 11.77 5.22 -14.65
CA THR A 168 12.97 4.59 -15.16
C THR A 168 13.50 3.53 -14.20
N THR A 169 14.13 2.49 -14.74
CA THR A 169 14.63 1.33 -14.00
C THR A 169 16.04 1.52 -13.42
N ALA A 170 16.68 2.64 -13.70
CA ALA A 170 18.03 2.84 -13.21
C ALA A 170 18.05 2.99 -11.68
N PRO A 171 18.79 2.16 -10.96
CA PRO A 171 18.86 2.27 -9.52
C PRO A 171 19.50 3.59 -9.12
N LEU A 172 18.85 4.30 -8.19
CA LEU A 172 19.44 5.39 -7.45
C LEU A 172 20.22 4.78 -6.30
N TYR A 173 21.53 4.65 -6.46
CA TYR A 173 22.36 4.09 -5.40
C TYR A 173 22.59 5.15 -4.31
N SER A 174 22.03 4.96 -3.13
CA SER A 174 22.41 5.69 -1.93
C SER A 174 22.71 4.70 -0.81
N GLY A 175 23.98 4.49 -0.56
CA GLY A 175 24.52 3.98 0.70
C GLY A 175 23.82 2.79 1.36
N GLY A 176 23.44 1.74 0.62
CA GLY A 176 23.02 0.45 1.19
C GLY A 176 21.51 0.17 1.27
N GLN A 177 20.64 1.15 1.02
CA GLN A 177 19.20 0.93 0.91
C GLN A 177 18.68 1.60 -0.35
N GLY A 178 19.08 1.07 -1.50
CA GLY A 178 18.94 1.72 -2.80
C GLY A 178 17.55 2.23 -3.14
N TYR A 179 17.42 3.55 -3.18
CA TYR A 179 16.32 4.18 -3.90
C TYR A 179 16.45 3.82 -5.37
N SER A 180 15.37 3.42 -5.98
CA SER A 180 15.32 3.14 -7.41
C SER A 180 14.16 3.91 -8.02
N ASN A 181 14.19 4.08 -9.32
CA ASN A 181 13.05 4.64 -10.02
C ASN A 181 11.80 3.78 -9.90
N TRP A 182 11.98 2.51 -9.56
CA TRP A 182 10.88 1.65 -9.16
C TRP A 182 10.17 2.21 -7.91
N MET A 183 10.90 2.55 -6.84
CA MET A 183 10.30 3.15 -5.65
C MET A 183 9.72 4.53 -5.91
N GLU A 184 10.45 5.38 -6.65
CA GLU A 184 10.09 6.78 -6.84
C GLU A 184 8.91 6.97 -7.79
N TYR A 185 8.86 6.20 -8.89
CA TYR A 185 8.03 6.56 -10.03
C TYR A 185 7.17 5.45 -10.59
N SER A 186 7.44 4.16 -10.31
CA SER A 186 6.60 3.12 -10.88
C SER A 186 5.17 3.20 -10.34
N LEU A 187 4.20 2.80 -11.16
CA LEU A 187 2.79 2.81 -10.78
C LEU A 187 2.33 1.39 -10.44
N PRO A 188 1.94 1.14 -9.18
CA PRO A 188 1.54 -0.19 -8.75
C PRO A 188 0.14 -0.54 -9.24
N ILE A 189 -0.01 -1.73 -9.82
CA ILE A 189 -1.30 -2.38 -10.05
C ILE A 189 -1.35 -3.70 -9.29
N GLY A 190 -2.52 -4.12 -8.83
CA GLY A 190 -2.63 -5.36 -8.04
C GLY A 190 -4.05 -5.88 -7.98
N ASN A 191 -4.16 -7.22 -7.90
CA ASN A 191 -5.45 -7.90 -7.77
C ASN A 191 -5.66 -8.53 -6.37
N GLY A 192 -4.76 -8.20 -5.44
CA GLY A 192 -4.73 -8.72 -4.08
C GLY A 192 -3.72 -9.83 -3.84
N GLN A 193 -3.33 -10.57 -4.88
CA GLN A 193 -2.34 -11.65 -4.81
C GLN A 193 -1.23 -11.48 -5.84
N PHE A 194 -1.55 -11.06 -7.05
CA PHE A 194 -0.62 -10.84 -8.15
C PHE A 194 -0.59 -9.36 -8.51
N GLY A 195 0.58 -8.75 -8.52
CA GLY A 195 0.74 -7.32 -8.74
C GLY A 195 1.83 -7.00 -9.74
N GLY A 196 1.79 -5.80 -10.27
CA GLY A 196 2.81 -5.28 -11.17
C GLY A 196 3.14 -3.83 -10.89
N SER A 197 4.31 -3.42 -11.34
CA SER A 197 4.80 -2.05 -11.30
C SER A 197 5.04 -1.58 -12.73
N LEU A 198 4.37 -0.49 -13.13
CA LEU A 198 4.36 0.03 -14.49
C LEU A 198 5.37 1.17 -14.63
N PHE A 199 6.22 1.12 -15.64
CA PHE A 199 7.23 2.14 -15.88
C PHE A 199 6.86 3.12 -17.00
N GLY A 200 6.06 2.70 -17.95
CA GLY A 200 5.60 3.55 -19.06
C GLY A 200 6.71 3.98 -20.01
N GLY A 201 7.70 3.13 -20.25
CA GLY A 201 8.77 3.41 -21.19
C GLY A 201 8.24 3.52 -22.61
N ILE A 202 8.88 4.29 -23.50
CA ILE A 202 8.43 4.50 -24.88
C ILE A 202 9.01 3.43 -25.81
N ALA A 203 10.31 3.47 -26.05
CA ALA A 203 10.97 2.50 -26.93
C ALA A 203 11.09 1.10 -26.29
N LYS A 204 11.19 1.04 -24.99
CA LYS A 204 11.13 -0.20 -24.21
C LYS A 204 10.30 0.04 -22.95
N ASP A 205 9.22 -0.67 -22.83
CA ASP A 205 8.35 -0.66 -21.65
C ASP A 205 8.63 -1.85 -20.75
N GLU A 206 8.34 -1.70 -19.46
CA GLU A 206 8.53 -2.74 -18.47
C GLU A 206 7.29 -2.87 -17.60
N ILE A 207 6.89 -4.10 -17.36
CA ILE A 207 5.97 -4.51 -16.29
C ILE A 207 6.76 -5.41 -15.36
N GLN A 208 7.26 -4.88 -14.24
CA GLN A 208 7.81 -5.72 -13.18
C GLN A 208 6.65 -6.32 -12.40
N PHE A 209 6.71 -7.59 -11.99
CA PHE A 209 5.59 -8.27 -11.37
C PHE A 209 5.99 -9.13 -10.17
N ASN A 210 5.03 -9.29 -9.27
CA ASN A 210 5.15 -10.03 -8.02
C ASN A 210 3.95 -10.95 -7.80
N GLU A 211 4.18 -12.00 -7.01
CA GLU A 211 3.14 -12.86 -6.48
C GLU A 211 3.36 -13.04 -4.97
N LYS A 212 2.30 -12.85 -4.19
CA LYS A 212 2.33 -12.69 -2.72
C LYS A 212 3.02 -13.86 -1.99
N THR A 213 3.02 -15.05 -2.57
CA THR A 213 3.54 -16.27 -1.96
C THR A 213 4.97 -16.63 -2.38
N LEU A 214 5.63 -15.80 -3.20
CA LEU A 214 7.00 -16.06 -3.62
C LEU A 214 7.99 -15.67 -2.52
N TRP A 215 8.28 -16.62 -1.63
CA TRP A 215 9.17 -16.45 -0.48
C TRP A 215 10.34 -17.44 -0.55
N SER A 216 11.59 -16.97 -0.35
CA SER A 216 12.79 -17.80 -0.53
C SER A 216 13.09 -18.74 0.64
N GLY A 217 12.53 -18.50 1.82
CA GLY A 217 12.81 -19.25 3.03
C GLY A 217 11.91 -20.45 3.29
N LYS A 218 11.85 -20.82 4.56
CA LYS A 218 11.03 -21.91 5.06
C LYS A 218 10.49 -21.60 6.48
N ASN A 219 9.72 -22.53 7.00
CA ASN A 219 9.34 -22.58 8.41
C ASN A 219 10.58 -22.85 9.27
N THR A 220 11.03 -21.86 10.03
CA THR A 220 12.24 -21.91 10.85
C THR A 220 12.31 -20.76 11.85
N ASP A 221 13.08 -20.97 12.93
CA ASP A 221 13.57 -19.93 13.84
C ASP A 221 15.04 -19.57 13.61
N ASN A 222 15.62 -20.10 12.53
CA ASN A 222 16.98 -19.80 12.11
C ASN A 222 16.97 -18.68 11.07
N SER A 223 17.50 -17.52 11.42
CA SER A 223 17.52 -16.34 10.55
C SER A 223 18.21 -16.57 9.20
N ALA A 224 19.20 -17.47 9.15
CA ALA A 224 19.88 -17.82 7.88
C ALA A 224 18.99 -18.60 6.89
N GLU A 225 17.86 -19.14 7.34
CA GLU A 225 16.92 -19.93 6.54
C GLU A 225 15.53 -19.26 6.48
N TYR A 226 15.37 -18.09 7.10
CA TYR A 226 14.12 -17.33 7.17
C TYR A 226 13.66 -16.85 5.80
N GLY A 227 14.61 -16.40 4.96
CA GLY A 227 14.39 -15.95 3.59
C GLY A 227 13.75 -14.58 3.46
N ASP A 228 13.39 -14.25 2.24
CA ASP A 228 12.91 -12.95 1.82
C ASP A 228 11.67 -13.09 0.95
N TYR A 229 10.84 -12.03 0.89
CA TYR A 229 9.87 -11.85 -0.15
C TYR A 229 10.56 -11.47 -1.46
N GLU A 230 10.30 -12.20 -2.53
CA GLU A 230 11.14 -12.16 -3.72
C GLU A 230 10.55 -11.34 -4.86
N ASN A 231 11.42 -10.72 -5.66
CA ASN A 231 11.07 -10.23 -6.99
C ASN A 231 10.74 -11.42 -7.91
N PHE A 232 9.54 -11.44 -8.49
CA PHE A 232 9.14 -12.55 -9.37
C PHE A 232 9.78 -12.42 -10.74
N GLY A 233 9.72 -11.22 -11.35
CA GLY A 233 10.32 -10.98 -12.65
C GLY A 233 9.83 -9.73 -13.35
N SER A 234 10.23 -9.58 -14.61
CA SER A 234 9.81 -8.49 -15.50
C SER A 234 9.43 -9.00 -16.88
N VAL A 235 8.41 -8.39 -17.46
CA VAL A 235 8.09 -8.51 -18.89
C VAL A 235 8.43 -7.17 -19.56
N TYR A 236 9.13 -7.26 -20.68
CA TYR A 236 9.48 -6.10 -21.48
C TYR A 236 8.73 -6.11 -22.82
N ALA A 237 8.31 -4.93 -23.26
CA ALA A 237 7.76 -4.69 -24.60
C ALA A 237 8.64 -3.67 -25.31
N GLU A 238 9.44 -4.15 -26.28
CA GLU A 238 10.37 -3.35 -27.06
C GLU A 238 9.73 -2.93 -28.39
N ASP A 239 9.81 -1.64 -28.76
CA ASP A 239 9.32 -1.12 -30.01
C ASP A 239 10.14 -1.62 -31.22
N LEU A 240 9.47 -2.19 -32.19
CA LEU A 240 10.06 -2.67 -33.44
C LEU A 240 9.62 -1.83 -34.67
N SER A 241 8.86 -0.76 -34.44
CA SER A 241 8.36 0.12 -35.53
C SER A 241 9.48 0.96 -36.14
N GLY A 242 10.54 1.22 -35.36
CA GLY A 242 11.63 2.15 -35.71
C GLY A 242 11.21 3.62 -35.64
N LEU A 243 10.01 3.92 -35.12
CA LEU A 243 9.51 5.28 -34.95
C LEU A 243 10.10 5.95 -33.72
N PHE A 244 10.51 5.15 -32.72
CA PHE A 244 11.05 5.62 -31.47
C PHE A 244 12.50 5.17 -31.30
N ASN A 245 13.27 5.98 -30.61
CA ASN A 245 14.68 5.69 -30.37
C ASN A 245 15.09 6.18 -28.99
N TYR A 246 16.34 5.92 -28.63
CA TYR A 246 16.91 6.34 -27.34
C TYR A 246 17.62 7.71 -27.41
N SER A 247 17.25 8.56 -28.37
CA SER A 247 17.78 9.93 -28.45
C SER A 247 17.10 10.88 -27.46
N SER A 248 17.68 12.07 -27.31
CA SER A 248 17.19 13.11 -26.39
C SER A 248 15.74 13.58 -26.63
N THR A 249 15.21 13.32 -27.82
CA THR A 249 13.79 13.58 -28.12
C THR A 249 12.95 12.32 -28.10
N GLY A 250 13.56 11.13 -27.97
CA GLY A 250 12.88 9.83 -28.04
C GLY A 250 12.10 9.59 -29.33
N GLY A 251 11.99 10.59 -30.19
CA GLY A 251 11.08 10.58 -31.33
C GLY A 251 9.60 10.68 -30.93
N ALA A 252 9.31 11.03 -29.68
CA ALA A 252 7.96 11.07 -29.11
C ALA A 252 7.52 12.49 -28.74
N ALA A 253 6.20 12.68 -28.66
CA ALA A 253 5.53 13.88 -28.16
C ALA A 253 4.25 13.52 -27.41
N ASN A 254 3.67 14.49 -26.73
CA ASN A 254 2.37 14.35 -26.03
C ASN A 254 2.34 13.20 -25.01
N TYR A 255 3.47 12.92 -24.36
CA TYR A 255 3.60 11.83 -23.42
C TYR A 255 2.88 12.12 -22.10
N TYR A 256 2.12 11.14 -21.65
CA TYR A 256 1.69 11.02 -20.25
C TYR A 256 1.55 9.55 -19.85
N ARG A 257 1.66 9.29 -18.55
CA ARG A 257 1.29 8.04 -17.93
C ARG A 257 0.47 8.30 -16.68
N GLN A 258 -0.42 7.39 -16.36
CA GLN A 258 -1.33 7.54 -15.24
C GLN A 258 -1.72 6.22 -14.59
N LEU A 259 -2.19 6.33 -13.35
CA LEU A 259 -2.92 5.30 -12.63
C LEU A 259 -4.26 5.89 -12.18
N ASP A 260 -5.32 5.46 -12.80
CA ASP A 260 -6.69 5.81 -12.43
C ASP A 260 -7.14 4.94 -11.25
N LEU A 261 -7.29 5.56 -10.08
CA LEU A 261 -7.71 4.85 -8.87
C LEU A 261 -9.18 4.45 -8.90
N THR A 262 -10.00 5.10 -9.73
CA THR A 262 -11.44 4.81 -9.84
C THR A 262 -11.71 3.49 -10.55
N THR A 263 -10.88 3.18 -11.55
CA THR A 263 -10.99 1.97 -12.37
C THR A 263 -9.86 0.97 -12.15
N ALA A 264 -8.90 1.29 -11.31
CA ALA A 264 -7.66 0.53 -11.10
C ALA A 264 -6.91 0.25 -12.42
N THR A 265 -6.84 1.25 -13.30
CA THR A 265 -6.29 1.12 -14.65
C THR A 265 -5.03 1.97 -14.81
N GLY A 266 -3.93 1.34 -15.17
CA GLY A 266 -2.73 2.02 -15.64
C GLY A 266 -2.86 2.40 -17.12
N LYS A 267 -2.31 3.55 -17.51
CA LYS A 267 -2.27 3.98 -18.91
C LYS A 267 -0.98 4.73 -19.21
N THR A 268 -0.45 4.50 -20.41
CA THR A 268 0.61 5.29 -21.00
C THR A 268 0.19 5.70 -22.39
N SER A 269 0.32 6.98 -22.72
CA SER A 269 -0.02 7.52 -24.05
C SER A 269 1.09 8.44 -24.52
N PHE A 270 1.43 8.35 -25.80
CA PHE A 270 2.40 9.21 -26.46
C PHE A 270 2.16 9.20 -27.96
N SER A 271 2.69 10.18 -28.67
CA SER A 271 2.62 10.24 -30.13
C SER A 271 4.02 10.29 -30.76
N THR A 272 4.09 10.08 -32.08
CA THR A 272 5.29 10.40 -32.86
C THR A 272 5.65 11.89 -32.70
N ALA A 273 6.91 12.26 -32.93
CA ALA A 273 7.39 13.62 -32.73
C ALA A 273 6.60 14.69 -33.52
N ASP A 274 6.04 14.32 -34.67
CA ASP A 274 5.17 15.16 -35.50
C ASP A 274 3.69 15.14 -35.04
N GLY A 275 3.36 14.33 -34.04
CA GLY A 275 2.03 14.20 -33.50
C GLY A 275 1.05 13.39 -34.38
N SER A 276 1.51 12.80 -35.50
CA SER A 276 0.62 12.16 -36.46
C SER A 276 0.02 10.84 -35.98
N ILE A 277 0.76 10.03 -35.24
CA ILE A 277 0.31 8.72 -34.73
C ILE A 277 0.39 8.72 -33.22
N THR A 278 -0.74 8.41 -32.56
CA THR A 278 -0.79 8.25 -31.10
C THR A 278 -0.82 6.78 -30.74
N PHE A 279 0.01 6.40 -29.76
CA PHE A 279 0.09 5.07 -29.18
C PHE A 279 -0.49 5.09 -27.78
N ASN A 280 -1.29 4.07 -27.46
CA ASN A 280 -1.85 3.88 -26.13
C ASN A 280 -1.49 2.49 -25.60
N ARG A 281 -1.16 2.44 -24.32
CA ARG A 281 -0.95 1.21 -23.54
C ARG A 281 -1.83 1.29 -22.32
N GLU A 282 -2.62 0.26 -22.09
CA GLU A 282 -3.58 0.17 -20.98
C GLU A 282 -3.26 -1.10 -20.19
N TYR A 283 -3.29 -1.02 -18.86
CA TYR A 283 -2.86 -2.10 -17.99
C TYR A 283 -3.86 -2.30 -16.85
N ILE A 284 -4.25 -3.55 -16.61
CA ILE A 284 -5.06 -3.95 -15.46
C ILE A 284 -4.48 -5.18 -14.78
N ALA A 285 -4.59 -5.23 -13.43
CA ALA A 285 -4.38 -6.45 -12.66
C ALA A 285 -5.76 -6.97 -12.24
N SER A 286 -6.30 -7.91 -13.00
CA SER A 286 -7.67 -8.38 -12.83
C SER A 286 -7.74 -9.51 -11.80
N ASN A 287 -8.58 -9.34 -10.76
CA ASN A 287 -8.86 -10.39 -9.80
C ASN A 287 -9.72 -11.51 -10.43
N PRO A 288 -10.81 -11.22 -11.20
CA PRO A 288 -11.58 -12.27 -11.85
C PRO A 288 -10.81 -13.09 -12.90
N ALA A 289 -9.79 -12.49 -13.52
CA ALA A 289 -8.95 -13.18 -14.51
C ALA A 289 -7.69 -13.81 -13.89
N GLU A 290 -7.38 -13.51 -12.65
CA GLU A 290 -6.15 -13.92 -11.93
C GLU A 290 -4.86 -13.62 -12.74
N ALA A 291 -4.84 -12.45 -13.46
CA ALA A 291 -3.79 -12.10 -14.40
C ALA A 291 -3.59 -10.58 -14.48
N ILE A 292 -2.41 -10.17 -14.93
CA ILE A 292 -2.15 -8.83 -15.45
C ILE A 292 -2.39 -8.87 -16.95
N ILE A 293 -3.16 -7.91 -17.45
CA ILE A 293 -3.46 -7.76 -18.86
C ILE A 293 -2.98 -6.38 -19.33
N ALA A 294 -2.24 -6.36 -20.44
CA ALA A 294 -1.81 -5.12 -21.07
C ALA A 294 -2.30 -5.08 -22.54
N ARG A 295 -2.84 -3.94 -22.92
CA ARG A 295 -3.32 -3.67 -24.27
C ARG A 295 -2.48 -2.59 -24.93
N TYR A 296 -2.08 -2.81 -26.17
CA TYR A 296 -1.28 -1.89 -26.97
C TYR A 296 -2.03 -1.56 -28.27
N THR A 297 -2.27 -0.28 -28.51
CA THR A 297 -2.99 0.21 -29.71
C THR A 297 -2.29 1.43 -30.29
N ALA A 298 -2.61 1.73 -31.55
CA ALA A 298 -2.22 2.96 -32.21
C ALA A 298 -3.44 3.63 -32.85
N SER A 299 -3.36 4.95 -33.09
CA SER A 299 -4.43 5.69 -33.79
C SER A 299 -4.58 5.35 -35.27
N GLU A 300 -3.59 4.66 -35.84
CA GLU A 300 -3.62 4.14 -37.20
C GLU A 300 -3.46 2.62 -37.20
N ALA A 301 -4.20 1.95 -38.07
CA ALA A 301 -4.14 0.51 -38.26
C ALA A 301 -2.75 0.06 -38.72
N GLY A 302 -2.30 -1.11 -38.26
CA GLY A 302 -1.02 -1.70 -38.67
C GLY A 302 0.21 -0.98 -38.13
N LYS A 303 0.10 -0.24 -37.00
CA LYS A 303 1.24 0.52 -36.46
C LYS A 303 1.83 -0.07 -35.17
N VAL A 304 1.20 -1.08 -34.59
CA VAL A 304 1.73 -1.72 -33.39
C VAL A 304 2.73 -2.81 -33.80
N SER A 305 4.00 -2.58 -33.49
CA SER A 305 5.08 -3.55 -33.74
C SER A 305 5.93 -3.65 -32.47
N LEU A 306 5.89 -4.80 -31.77
CA LEU A 306 6.51 -5.00 -30.46
C LEU A 306 7.18 -6.36 -30.37
N ARG A 307 8.29 -6.44 -29.62
CA ARG A 307 8.88 -7.67 -29.13
C ARG A 307 8.62 -7.79 -27.63
N PHE A 308 8.10 -8.93 -27.23
CA PHE A 308 7.90 -9.28 -25.83
C PHE A 308 8.95 -10.27 -25.34
N THR A 309 9.60 -9.92 -24.24
CA THR A 309 10.55 -10.77 -23.53
C THR A 309 10.20 -10.84 -22.06
N MET A 310 10.65 -11.87 -21.36
CA MET A 310 10.42 -12.01 -19.92
C MET A 310 11.68 -12.56 -19.24
N GLU A 311 11.96 -12.05 -18.06
CA GLU A 311 13.06 -12.53 -17.22
C GLU A 311 12.60 -12.73 -15.78
N SER A 312 13.26 -13.66 -15.08
CA SER A 312 13.06 -13.88 -13.65
C SER A 312 13.79 -12.84 -12.81
N GLY A 313 13.18 -12.40 -11.72
CA GLY A 313 13.84 -11.55 -10.72
C GLY A 313 14.92 -12.27 -9.91
N LYS A 314 15.05 -13.60 -10.03
CA LYS A 314 16.09 -14.44 -9.38
C LYS A 314 16.93 -15.18 -10.44
N PRO A 315 17.80 -14.49 -11.19
CA PRO A 315 18.67 -15.15 -12.16
C PRO A 315 19.60 -16.15 -11.46
N GLY A 316 19.73 -17.34 -12.06
CA GLY A 316 20.54 -18.44 -11.50
C GLY A 316 19.77 -19.46 -10.67
N VAL A 317 18.55 -19.16 -10.24
CA VAL A 317 17.64 -20.10 -9.54
C VAL A 317 16.59 -20.68 -10.47
N VAL A 318 16.38 -20.07 -11.64
CA VAL A 318 15.36 -20.47 -12.64
C VAL A 318 16.01 -21.00 -13.90
N ALA A 319 15.26 -21.83 -14.63
CA ALA A 319 15.54 -22.14 -16.01
C ALA A 319 15.40 -20.85 -16.85
N THR A 320 16.18 -20.78 -17.94
CA THR A 320 16.04 -19.72 -18.93
C THR A 320 14.60 -19.63 -19.43
N THR A 321 14.12 -18.43 -19.65
CA THR A 321 12.80 -18.22 -20.27
C THR A 321 12.76 -18.89 -21.64
N THR A 322 11.71 -19.62 -21.91
CA THR A 322 11.46 -20.27 -23.20
C THR A 322 10.26 -19.66 -23.88
N TYR A 323 10.34 -19.52 -25.22
CA TYR A 323 9.31 -18.92 -26.04
C TYR A 323 8.76 -19.93 -27.04
N ALA A 324 7.45 -20.08 -27.11
CA ALA A 324 6.77 -20.95 -28.08
C ALA A 324 5.31 -20.51 -28.29
N ASN A 325 4.84 -20.57 -29.53
CA ASN A 325 3.43 -20.36 -29.89
C ASN A 325 2.82 -19.03 -29.37
N GLY A 326 3.57 -17.97 -29.40
CA GLY A 326 3.14 -16.66 -28.87
C GLY A 326 3.19 -16.53 -27.36
N GLU A 327 3.84 -17.44 -26.67
CA GLU A 327 3.97 -17.48 -25.23
C GLU A 327 5.44 -17.42 -24.80
N GLY A 328 5.70 -16.82 -23.62
CA GLY A 328 6.94 -16.93 -22.89
C GLY A 328 6.70 -17.51 -21.50
N THR A 329 7.56 -18.41 -21.04
CA THR A 329 7.43 -19.04 -19.72
C THR A 329 8.76 -19.34 -19.07
N PHE A 330 8.83 -19.18 -17.74
CA PHE A 330 9.88 -19.73 -16.91
C PHE A 330 9.33 -20.42 -15.68
N SER A 331 10.13 -21.28 -15.07
CA SER A 331 9.81 -21.96 -13.80
C SER A 331 11.03 -22.02 -12.93
N GLY A 332 10.82 -22.00 -11.63
CA GLY A 332 11.90 -22.12 -10.66
C GLY A 332 11.44 -22.81 -9.38
N LYS A 333 12.40 -23.05 -8.50
CA LYS A 333 12.16 -23.58 -7.17
C LYS A 333 13.05 -22.85 -6.18
N LEU A 334 12.42 -22.27 -5.15
CA LEU A 334 13.09 -21.74 -3.98
C LEU A 334 13.25 -22.81 -2.91
N GLN A 335 13.62 -22.46 -1.70
CA GLN A 335 13.84 -23.45 -0.65
C GLN A 335 12.59 -24.31 -0.37
N THR A 336 11.42 -23.67 -0.28
CA THR A 336 10.14 -24.35 -0.01
C THR A 336 9.27 -24.39 -1.27
N VAL A 337 8.95 -23.23 -1.84
CA VAL A 337 7.97 -23.11 -2.93
C VAL A 337 8.60 -23.29 -4.31
N SER A 338 7.85 -23.90 -5.21
CA SER A 338 8.08 -23.86 -6.66
C SER A 338 7.20 -22.78 -7.28
N TYR A 339 7.65 -22.18 -8.39
CA TYR A 339 6.93 -21.11 -9.05
C TYR A 339 6.97 -21.23 -10.56
N ASN A 340 5.96 -20.66 -11.22
CA ASN A 340 5.87 -20.57 -12.68
C ASN A 340 5.29 -19.21 -13.07
N ALA A 341 5.87 -18.58 -14.08
CA ALA A 341 5.29 -17.43 -14.76
C ALA A 341 5.12 -17.72 -16.23
N ARG A 342 4.08 -17.15 -16.82
CA ARG A 342 3.77 -17.28 -18.24
C ARG A 342 3.08 -16.04 -18.75
N PHE A 343 3.49 -15.60 -19.94
CA PHE A 343 2.70 -14.66 -20.71
C PHE A 343 2.24 -15.26 -22.04
N LYS A 344 1.19 -14.68 -22.60
CA LYS A 344 0.68 -14.95 -23.95
C LYS A 344 0.38 -13.65 -24.66
N VAL A 345 0.77 -13.58 -25.92
CA VAL A 345 0.52 -12.45 -26.79
C VAL A 345 -0.59 -12.82 -27.79
N ILE A 346 -1.58 -11.95 -27.90
CA ILE A 346 -2.69 -12.02 -28.85
C ILE A 346 -2.61 -10.79 -29.75
N ASN A 347 -2.63 -10.95 -31.04
CA ASN A 347 -2.65 -9.84 -32.01
C ASN A 347 -3.93 -9.81 -32.81
N ASN A 348 -4.41 -8.59 -33.09
CA ASN A 348 -5.44 -8.33 -34.08
C ASN A 348 -4.77 -7.63 -35.28
N GLY A 349 -4.83 -8.24 -36.46
CA GLY A 349 -4.04 -7.81 -37.60
C GLY A 349 -2.54 -8.14 -37.48
N GLY A 350 -1.77 -7.81 -38.53
CA GLY A 350 -0.33 -8.00 -38.54
C GLY A 350 0.15 -9.47 -38.48
N THR A 351 1.38 -9.65 -38.06
CA THR A 351 2.02 -10.99 -38.00
C THR A 351 2.65 -11.22 -36.65
N LEU A 352 2.35 -12.36 -36.01
CA LEU A 352 2.99 -12.84 -34.79
C LEU A 352 4.01 -13.90 -35.14
N THR A 353 5.24 -13.75 -34.63
CA THR A 353 6.35 -14.70 -34.79
C THR A 353 6.96 -14.97 -33.42
N THR A 354 7.28 -16.23 -33.13
CA THR A 354 7.97 -16.62 -31.91
C THR A 354 9.36 -17.11 -32.29
N THR A 355 10.38 -16.55 -31.62
CA THR A 355 11.78 -16.92 -31.78
C THR A 355 12.39 -17.29 -30.43
N ASP A 356 13.64 -17.73 -30.39
CA ASP A 356 14.37 -17.98 -29.12
C ASP A 356 14.66 -16.68 -28.36
N GLU A 357 14.52 -15.50 -29.02
CA GLU A 357 14.78 -14.18 -28.43
C GLU A 357 13.50 -13.52 -27.88
N GLY A 358 12.31 -14.06 -28.17
CA GLY A 358 11.04 -13.50 -27.71
C GLY A 358 9.86 -13.75 -28.65
N VAL A 359 8.76 -13.09 -28.35
CA VAL A 359 7.54 -13.08 -29.17
C VAL A 359 7.44 -11.73 -29.86
N GLU A 360 7.51 -11.72 -31.20
CA GLU A 360 7.39 -10.51 -32.01
C GLU A 360 6.00 -10.42 -32.66
N VAL A 361 5.45 -9.22 -32.60
CA VAL A 361 4.28 -8.83 -33.40
C VAL A 361 4.68 -7.67 -34.30
N ARG A 362 4.30 -7.71 -35.56
CA ARG A 362 4.55 -6.65 -36.52
C ARG A 362 3.28 -6.25 -37.22
N ASP A 363 3.13 -4.94 -37.41
CA ASP A 363 2.07 -4.31 -38.21
C ASP A 363 0.65 -4.70 -37.72
N ALA A 364 0.44 -4.84 -36.40
CA ALA A 364 -0.87 -5.13 -35.84
C ALA A 364 -1.68 -3.85 -35.59
N ASP A 365 -3.00 -4.02 -35.54
CA ASP A 365 -3.94 -2.98 -35.13
C ASP A 365 -4.04 -2.89 -33.63
N GLU A 366 -3.96 -4.04 -32.96
CA GLU A 366 -4.01 -4.18 -31.51
C GLU A 366 -3.18 -5.39 -31.07
N VAL A 367 -2.54 -5.27 -29.91
CA VAL A 367 -1.88 -6.38 -29.22
C VAL A 367 -2.36 -6.43 -27.79
N VAL A 368 -2.70 -7.62 -27.32
CA VAL A 368 -3.01 -7.89 -25.90
C VAL A 368 -1.99 -8.88 -25.35
N LEU A 369 -1.37 -8.52 -24.24
CA LEU A 369 -0.52 -9.37 -23.44
C LEU A 369 -1.30 -9.84 -22.21
N VAL A 370 -1.35 -11.13 -21.96
CA VAL A 370 -1.87 -11.73 -20.72
C VAL A 370 -0.71 -12.34 -19.97
N LEU A 371 -0.49 -11.93 -18.73
CA LEU A 371 0.58 -12.38 -17.85
C LEU A 371 0.00 -12.96 -16.57
N ALA A 372 0.37 -14.19 -16.23
CA ALA A 372 0.03 -14.83 -14.96
C ALA A 372 1.24 -15.49 -14.32
N GLY A 373 1.21 -15.58 -13.00
CA GLY A 373 2.20 -16.26 -12.18
C GLY A 373 1.55 -16.91 -10.98
N ALA A 374 2.19 -17.94 -10.45
CA ALA A 374 1.76 -18.61 -9.23
C ALA A 374 2.93 -19.37 -8.59
N THR A 375 2.74 -19.73 -7.32
CA THR A 375 3.55 -20.74 -6.62
C THR A 375 2.69 -21.94 -6.25
N ASP A 376 3.32 -22.99 -5.74
CA ASP A 376 2.63 -24.15 -5.16
C ASP A 376 2.35 -23.98 -3.66
N PHE A 377 2.43 -22.77 -3.14
CA PHE A 377 2.11 -22.47 -1.75
C PHE A 377 0.63 -22.76 -1.43
N ASP A 378 0.44 -23.44 -0.30
CA ASP A 378 -0.89 -23.75 0.25
C ASP A 378 -0.85 -23.53 1.77
N PRO A 379 -1.48 -22.46 2.28
CA PRO A 379 -1.44 -22.15 3.71
C PRO A 379 -2.08 -23.20 4.60
N TYR A 380 -2.92 -24.08 4.04
CA TYR A 380 -3.63 -25.12 4.79
C TYR A 380 -2.94 -26.49 4.74
N SER A 381 -1.90 -26.63 3.93
CA SER A 381 -1.06 -27.82 3.91
C SER A 381 -0.05 -27.80 5.07
N SER A 382 0.13 -28.92 5.74
CA SER A 382 1.15 -29.07 6.81
C SER A 382 2.59 -28.88 6.31
N SER A 383 2.81 -28.95 5.01
CA SER A 383 4.11 -28.65 4.36
C SER A 383 4.14 -27.29 3.68
N TYR A 384 3.08 -26.51 3.78
CA TYR A 384 2.87 -25.23 3.11
C TYR A 384 2.90 -25.29 1.58
N ILE A 385 2.90 -26.45 0.99
CA ILE A 385 2.86 -26.65 -0.46
C ILE A 385 1.83 -27.71 -0.84
N SER A 386 1.23 -27.52 -2.01
CA SER A 386 0.36 -28.52 -2.65
C SER A 386 0.47 -28.44 -4.17
N ASN A 387 0.11 -29.52 -4.84
CA ASN A 387 -0.06 -29.57 -6.30
C ASN A 387 1.13 -29.05 -7.14
N THR A 388 2.38 -29.24 -6.71
CA THR A 388 3.58 -28.80 -7.45
C THR A 388 3.57 -29.28 -8.92
N ALA A 389 3.12 -30.53 -9.17
CA ALA A 389 3.04 -31.07 -10.51
C ALA A 389 1.99 -30.38 -11.41
N GLY A 390 0.95 -29.81 -10.83
CA GLY A 390 -0.12 -29.10 -11.55
C GLY A 390 0.12 -27.60 -11.71
N LEU A 391 1.17 -27.04 -11.11
CA LEU A 391 1.42 -25.59 -11.07
C LEU A 391 1.50 -24.96 -12.46
N SER A 392 2.30 -25.54 -13.36
CA SER A 392 2.43 -25.01 -14.73
C SER A 392 1.11 -25.10 -15.51
N THR A 393 0.29 -26.13 -15.25
CA THR A 393 -1.04 -26.28 -15.85
C THR A 393 -2.00 -25.22 -15.32
N LEU A 394 -1.95 -24.91 -14.02
CA LEU A 394 -2.73 -23.84 -13.41
C LEU A 394 -2.43 -22.49 -14.07
N VAL A 395 -1.17 -22.12 -14.18
CA VAL A 395 -0.76 -20.84 -14.79
C VAL A 395 -1.13 -20.79 -16.28
N GLN A 396 -0.97 -21.92 -17.00
CA GLN A 396 -1.42 -22.04 -18.40
C GLN A 396 -2.94 -21.83 -18.52
N SER A 397 -3.75 -22.40 -17.60
CA SER A 397 -5.21 -22.23 -17.63
C SER A 397 -5.58 -20.76 -17.43
N ARG A 398 -5.02 -20.08 -16.43
CA ARG A 398 -5.25 -18.64 -16.18
C ARG A 398 -4.98 -17.81 -17.42
N VAL A 399 -3.84 -18.02 -18.05
CA VAL A 399 -3.46 -17.31 -19.28
C VAL A 399 -4.42 -17.61 -20.44
N ASN A 400 -4.80 -18.87 -20.64
CA ASN A 400 -5.71 -19.25 -21.71
C ASN A 400 -7.14 -18.74 -21.48
N ASP A 401 -7.64 -18.84 -20.25
CA ASP A 401 -9.00 -18.41 -19.91
C ASP A 401 -9.15 -16.89 -20.13
N ALA A 402 -8.14 -16.11 -19.74
CA ALA A 402 -8.09 -14.68 -20.03
C ALA A 402 -7.92 -14.39 -21.54
N ALA A 403 -7.03 -15.12 -22.22
CA ALA A 403 -6.77 -14.93 -23.66
C ALA A 403 -7.95 -15.28 -24.57
N ASN A 404 -8.95 -16.03 -24.06
CA ASN A 404 -10.18 -16.34 -24.78
C ASN A 404 -11.25 -15.24 -24.69
N LYS A 405 -11.00 -14.19 -23.91
CA LYS A 405 -11.88 -13.02 -23.78
C LYS A 405 -11.32 -11.84 -24.56
N SER A 406 -12.19 -10.96 -25.01
CA SER A 406 -11.80 -9.67 -25.56
C SER A 406 -11.29 -8.74 -24.45
N TRP A 407 -10.50 -7.72 -24.82
CA TRP A 407 -10.11 -6.67 -23.89
C TRP A 407 -11.30 -6.03 -23.16
N ASN A 408 -12.38 -5.73 -23.89
CA ASN A 408 -13.54 -5.10 -23.28
C ASN A 408 -14.21 -5.99 -22.23
N GLU A 409 -14.33 -7.30 -22.48
CA GLU A 409 -14.86 -8.24 -21.48
C GLU A 409 -13.97 -8.29 -20.23
N LEU A 410 -12.65 -8.37 -20.41
CA LEU A 410 -11.68 -8.38 -19.30
C LEU A 410 -11.70 -7.07 -18.50
N TYR A 411 -11.78 -5.95 -19.20
CA TYR A 411 -11.84 -4.61 -18.63
C TYR A 411 -13.13 -4.39 -17.83
N ASP A 412 -14.28 -4.71 -18.41
CA ASP A 412 -15.58 -4.57 -17.75
C ASP A 412 -15.69 -5.45 -16.49
N GLU A 413 -15.20 -6.70 -16.55
CA GLU A 413 -15.16 -7.60 -15.40
C GLU A 413 -14.21 -7.05 -14.31
N HIS A 414 -13.04 -6.53 -14.68
CA HIS A 414 -12.08 -5.93 -13.77
C HIS A 414 -12.65 -4.71 -13.05
N VAL A 415 -13.20 -3.76 -13.81
CA VAL A 415 -13.77 -2.53 -13.25
C VAL A 415 -14.96 -2.84 -12.35
N ALA A 416 -15.85 -3.75 -12.76
CA ALA A 416 -17.01 -4.14 -11.95
C ALA A 416 -16.59 -4.80 -10.63
N ASP A 417 -15.56 -5.66 -10.64
CA ASP A 417 -15.03 -6.27 -9.42
C ASP A 417 -14.38 -5.23 -8.50
N PHE A 418 -13.53 -4.37 -9.04
CA PHE A 418 -12.83 -3.36 -8.25
C PHE A 418 -13.78 -2.32 -7.64
N GLN A 419 -14.70 -1.78 -8.43
CA GLN A 419 -15.65 -0.78 -7.99
C GLN A 419 -16.64 -1.30 -6.95
N LYS A 420 -16.91 -2.59 -6.90
CA LYS A 420 -17.69 -3.21 -5.81
C LYS A 420 -17.16 -2.83 -4.42
N TYR A 421 -15.87 -2.58 -4.29
CA TYR A 421 -15.20 -2.20 -3.05
C TYR A 421 -14.84 -0.72 -3.03
N PHE A 422 -14.20 -0.23 -4.08
CA PHE A 422 -13.67 1.13 -4.10
C PHE A 422 -14.77 2.20 -4.03
N ALA A 423 -15.86 2.00 -4.75
CA ALA A 423 -16.99 2.95 -4.78
C ALA A 423 -17.85 2.99 -3.51
N ARG A 424 -17.54 2.16 -2.50
CA ARG A 424 -18.30 2.17 -1.23
C ARG A 424 -18.05 3.41 -0.39
N VAL A 425 -16.88 4.05 -0.53
CA VAL A 425 -16.52 5.27 0.20
C VAL A 425 -16.10 6.31 -0.81
N ASP A 426 -16.69 7.48 -0.69
CA ASP A 426 -16.34 8.65 -1.47
C ASP A 426 -15.91 9.79 -0.52
N PHE A 427 -14.72 10.32 -0.76
CA PHE A 427 -14.15 11.45 -0.02
C PHE A 427 -13.82 12.56 -0.99
N GLU A 428 -14.46 13.69 -0.81
CA GLU A 428 -14.21 14.89 -1.62
C GLU A 428 -14.07 16.13 -0.74
N LEU A 429 -13.05 16.93 -1.06
CA LEU A 429 -12.85 18.27 -0.54
C LEU A 429 -13.20 19.27 -1.65
N ASP A 430 -14.06 20.23 -1.33
CA ASP A 430 -14.59 21.14 -2.33
C ASP A 430 -13.53 22.02 -2.99
N GLY A 431 -13.72 22.27 -4.29
CA GLY A 431 -12.85 23.15 -5.08
C GLY A 431 -11.55 22.50 -5.55
N THR A 432 -11.31 21.21 -5.24
CA THR A 432 -10.13 20.48 -5.70
C THR A 432 -10.21 20.12 -7.18
N LYS A 433 -9.06 20.19 -7.87
CA LYS A 433 -8.92 19.81 -9.28
C LYS A 433 -7.59 19.09 -9.49
N ASN A 434 -7.59 18.11 -10.34
CA ASN A 434 -6.40 17.35 -10.69
C ASN A 434 -5.84 17.84 -12.06
N GLU A 435 -5.26 19.03 -12.07
CA GLU A 435 -4.73 19.71 -13.25
C GLU A 435 -3.20 19.75 -13.29
N ILE A 436 -2.53 19.25 -12.24
CA ILE A 436 -1.07 19.28 -12.07
C ILE A 436 -0.55 17.85 -11.91
N PRO A 437 0.57 17.48 -12.57
CA PRO A 437 1.19 16.17 -12.38
C PRO A 437 1.45 15.84 -10.91
N THR A 438 1.29 14.60 -10.52
CA THR A 438 1.36 14.18 -9.11
C THR A 438 2.69 14.52 -8.44
N ASN A 439 3.81 14.38 -9.17
CA ASN A 439 5.12 14.80 -8.64
C ASN A 439 5.19 16.32 -8.37
N GLU A 440 4.55 17.13 -9.20
CA GLU A 440 4.51 18.59 -8.99
C GLU A 440 3.55 18.96 -7.84
N LEU A 441 2.45 18.20 -7.65
CA LEU A 441 1.59 18.35 -6.47
C LEU A 441 2.38 18.09 -5.19
N ILE A 442 3.19 17.04 -5.13
CA ILE A 442 4.05 16.71 -3.98
C ILE A 442 5.07 17.83 -3.75
N ASP A 443 5.77 18.29 -4.80
CA ASP A 443 6.78 19.35 -4.70
C ASP A 443 6.18 20.70 -4.22
N SER A 444 4.94 20.98 -4.58
CA SER A 444 4.24 22.19 -4.18
C SER A 444 3.58 22.12 -2.81
N TYR A 445 3.31 20.91 -2.31
CA TYR A 445 2.52 20.67 -1.11
C TYR A 445 3.08 21.35 0.15
N ALA A 446 4.37 21.23 0.39
CA ALA A 446 5.03 21.86 1.54
C ALA A 446 5.05 23.41 1.48
N LYS A 447 4.77 23.98 0.32
CA LYS A 447 4.80 25.44 0.06
C LYS A 447 3.40 26.04 -0.04
N GLY A 448 2.35 25.20 -0.14
CA GLY A 448 1.00 25.60 -0.51
C GLY A 448 -0.06 25.31 0.56
N THR A 449 -1.04 26.20 0.58
CA THR A 449 -2.34 25.96 1.20
C THR A 449 -3.39 26.23 0.11
N GLY A 450 -4.33 25.37 -0.07
CA GLY A 450 -5.39 25.58 -1.06
C GLY A 450 -5.74 24.33 -1.84
N ALA A 451 -6.36 24.50 -2.98
CA ALA A 451 -6.97 23.41 -3.76
C ALA A 451 -6.00 22.28 -4.14
N ASP A 452 -4.74 22.62 -4.47
CA ASP A 452 -3.73 21.62 -4.85
C ASP A 452 -3.32 20.75 -3.66
N ALA A 453 -3.12 21.36 -2.47
CA ALA A 453 -2.83 20.62 -1.24
C ALA A 453 -4.00 19.69 -0.86
N LEU A 454 -5.22 20.19 -0.92
CA LEU A 454 -6.43 19.41 -0.66
C LEU A 454 -6.60 18.28 -1.70
N MET A 455 -6.24 18.53 -2.96
CA MET A 455 -6.25 17.50 -4.00
C MET A 455 -5.28 16.36 -3.69
N LEU A 456 -4.06 16.68 -3.23
CA LEU A 456 -3.08 15.67 -2.84
C LEU A 456 -3.56 14.85 -1.63
N GLU A 457 -4.15 15.50 -0.62
CA GLU A 457 -4.72 14.84 0.56
C GLU A 457 -5.86 13.88 0.16
N GLN A 458 -6.75 14.33 -0.74
CA GLN A 458 -7.83 13.49 -1.27
C GLN A 458 -7.30 12.29 -2.08
N LEU A 459 -6.30 12.50 -2.93
CA LEU A 459 -5.63 11.42 -3.67
C LEU A 459 -4.99 10.41 -2.70
N TYR A 460 -4.34 10.88 -1.64
CA TYR A 460 -3.65 10.01 -0.69
C TYR A 460 -4.60 9.10 0.08
N PHE A 461 -5.77 9.62 0.49
CA PHE A 461 -6.82 8.80 1.09
C PHE A 461 -7.32 7.71 0.13
N ALA A 462 -7.66 8.11 -1.10
CA ALA A 462 -8.12 7.18 -2.14
C ALA A 462 -7.05 6.13 -2.48
N TYR A 463 -5.78 6.55 -2.50
CA TYR A 463 -4.65 5.68 -2.77
C TYR A 463 -4.44 4.62 -1.68
N GLY A 464 -4.62 4.96 -0.39
CA GLY A 464 -4.57 3.98 0.70
C GLY A 464 -5.60 2.85 0.50
N ARG A 465 -6.85 3.20 0.18
CA ARG A 465 -7.90 2.21 -0.13
C ARG A 465 -7.60 1.41 -1.39
N TYR A 466 -7.08 2.06 -2.43
CA TYR A 466 -6.64 1.40 -3.65
C TYR A 466 -5.57 0.34 -3.38
N LEU A 467 -4.52 0.70 -2.62
CA LEU A 467 -3.43 -0.20 -2.27
C LEU A 467 -3.91 -1.40 -1.45
N GLU A 468 -4.86 -1.21 -0.54
CA GLU A 468 -5.41 -2.30 0.27
C GLU A 468 -6.21 -3.29 -0.58
N ILE A 469 -7.08 -2.82 -1.47
CA ILE A 469 -7.81 -3.68 -2.43
C ILE A 469 -6.81 -4.41 -3.35
N GLY A 470 -5.76 -3.72 -3.77
CA GLY A 470 -4.74 -4.26 -4.67
C GLY A 470 -3.77 -5.26 -4.03
N SER A 471 -3.65 -5.29 -2.68
CA SER A 471 -2.65 -6.11 -1.98
C SER A 471 -3.21 -7.15 -1.02
N SER A 472 -4.50 -7.10 -0.66
CA SER A 472 -5.07 -7.96 0.39
C SER A 472 -6.32 -8.74 -0.05
N ARG A 473 -6.14 -9.62 -1.05
CA ARG A 473 -7.18 -10.54 -1.56
C ARG A 473 -6.52 -11.84 -2.04
N GLY A 474 -7.32 -12.82 -2.36
CA GLY A 474 -6.92 -14.07 -2.99
C GLY A 474 -6.46 -15.12 -1.99
N VAL A 475 -5.19 -15.13 -1.60
CA VAL A 475 -4.63 -16.06 -0.63
C VAL A 475 -4.76 -15.54 0.81
N ASP A 476 -4.94 -16.45 1.77
CA ASP A 476 -5.05 -16.12 3.19
C ASP A 476 -3.68 -15.78 3.82
N LEU A 477 -3.11 -14.68 3.35
CA LEU A 477 -1.89 -14.03 3.84
C LEU A 477 -2.10 -12.52 3.89
N PRO A 478 -1.53 -11.82 4.87
CA PRO A 478 -1.61 -10.36 4.91
C PRO A 478 -0.77 -9.70 3.83
N SER A 479 -0.99 -8.41 3.61
CA SER A 479 -0.03 -7.52 2.99
C SER A 479 1.22 -7.45 3.86
N ASN A 480 2.41 -7.64 3.25
CA ASN A 480 3.68 -7.54 3.95
C ASN A 480 4.14 -6.07 4.09
N LEU A 481 5.37 -5.82 4.54
CA LEU A 481 5.94 -4.46 4.66
C LEU A 481 5.86 -3.63 3.37
N GLN A 482 5.77 -4.27 2.21
CA GLN A 482 5.67 -3.62 0.89
C GLN A 482 4.35 -3.97 0.16
N GLY A 483 3.35 -4.46 0.88
CA GLY A 483 2.10 -4.93 0.30
C GLY A 483 2.29 -6.22 -0.47
N ILE A 484 2.37 -6.12 -1.79
CA ILE A 484 2.74 -7.21 -2.71
C ILE A 484 3.81 -6.76 -3.72
N TRP A 485 4.29 -5.50 -3.64
CA TRP A 485 5.21 -4.92 -4.62
C TRP A 485 6.65 -4.93 -4.11
N ASN A 486 7.55 -5.51 -4.88
CA ASN A 486 8.97 -5.59 -4.57
C ASN A 486 9.78 -5.88 -5.84
N ASN A 487 10.83 -5.12 -6.11
CA ASN A 487 11.76 -5.42 -7.22
C ASN A 487 13.14 -5.91 -6.77
N MET A 488 13.30 -6.20 -5.48
CA MET A 488 14.56 -6.65 -4.90
C MET A 488 14.53 -8.15 -4.59
N SER A 489 15.69 -8.80 -4.62
CA SER A 489 15.87 -10.16 -4.12
C SER A 489 16.27 -10.21 -2.63
N GLU A 490 16.67 -9.09 -2.08
CA GLU A 490 16.97 -8.87 -0.66
C GLU A 490 16.35 -7.54 -0.25
N PRO A 491 15.02 -7.47 -0.08
CA PRO A 491 14.34 -6.24 0.30
C PRO A 491 14.66 -5.87 1.76
N ALA A 492 14.51 -4.59 2.10
CA ALA A 492 14.67 -4.13 3.46
C ALA A 492 13.74 -4.90 4.41
N TRP A 493 14.29 -5.36 5.55
CA TRP A 493 13.58 -6.20 6.53
C TRP A 493 12.88 -7.41 5.89
N ASN A 494 13.50 -8.00 4.87
CA ASN A 494 12.99 -9.15 4.13
C ASN A 494 11.60 -8.93 3.48
N ALA A 495 11.05 -7.71 3.54
CA ALA A 495 9.64 -7.36 3.26
C ALA A 495 8.69 -8.33 4.00
N ASP A 496 8.94 -8.57 5.28
CA ASP A 496 8.26 -9.59 6.09
C ASP A 496 6.87 -9.16 6.60
N ILE A 497 6.24 -10.05 7.36
CA ILE A 497 5.00 -9.78 8.10
C ILE A 497 5.43 -9.29 9.49
N HIS A 498 5.65 -7.98 9.61
CA HIS A 498 6.24 -7.35 10.80
C HIS A 498 5.17 -7.01 11.83
N SER A 499 5.27 -7.60 13.04
CA SER A 499 4.16 -7.65 14.00
C SER A 499 4.26 -6.68 15.17
N ASN A 500 5.24 -5.78 15.22
CA ASN A 500 5.32 -4.82 16.33
C ASN A 500 4.58 -3.49 16.09
N ILE A 501 4.03 -3.29 14.89
CA ILE A 501 3.13 -2.21 14.44
C ILE A 501 2.69 -2.39 12.99
N ASN A 502 3.59 -2.78 12.07
CA ASN A 502 3.45 -2.56 10.65
C ASN A 502 2.27 -3.34 10.06
N VAL A 503 2.22 -4.67 10.22
CA VAL A 503 1.11 -5.47 9.69
C VAL A 503 -0.23 -5.08 10.32
N GLN A 504 -0.25 -4.71 11.59
CA GLN A 504 -1.48 -4.24 12.23
C GLN A 504 -1.96 -2.93 11.60
N MET A 505 -1.05 -1.99 11.35
CA MET A 505 -1.35 -0.71 10.70
C MET A 505 -1.86 -0.90 9.27
N ASN A 506 -1.40 -1.92 8.55
CA ASN A 506 -1.91 -2.25 7.22
C ASN A 506 -3.43 -2.45 7.20
N TYR A 507 -4.01 -2.88 8.31
CA TYR A 507 -5.45 -3.20 8.42
C TYR A 507 -6.26 -2.19 9.24
N TRP A 508 -5.65 -1.08 9.68
CA TRP A 508 -6.40 -0.04 10.38
C TRP A 508 -7.49 0.62 9.52
N PRO A 509 -7.31 0.86 8.21
CA PRO A 509 -8.37 1.41 7.38
C PRO A 509 -9.45 0.40 6.98
N ALA A 510 -9.17 -0.92 7.00
CA ALA A 510 -10.04 -1.96 6.43
C ALA A 510 -11.50 -1.84 6.89
N GLU A 511 -11.73 -1.85 8.19
CA GLU A 511 -13.09 -1.81 8.74
C GLU A 511 -13.73 -0.42 8.58
N PRO A 512 -13.13 0.69 9.08
CA PRO A 512 -13.79 1.99 9.06
C PRO A 512 -13.98 2.55 7.65
N THR A 513 -13.16 2.13 6.66
CA THR A 513 -13.32 2.56 5.27
C THR A 513 -14.08 1.57 4.38
N ASN A 514 -14.87 0.67 5.00
CA ASN A 514 -15.79 -0.25 4.33
C ASN A 514 -15.11 -1.26 3.39
N LEU A 515 -13.99 -1.82 3.84
CA LEU A 515 -13.17 -2.82 3.15
C LEU A 515 -12.97 -4.08 4.02
N SER A 516 -13.97 -4.47 4.82
CA SER A 516 -13.88 -5.60 5.77
C SER A 516 -13.39 -6.91 5.12
N GLU A 517 -13.71 -7.13 3.83
CA GLU A 517 -13.25 -8.32 3.09
C GLU A 517 -11.73 -8.30 2.86
N MET A 518 -11.10 -7.12 2.84
CA MET A 518 -9.65 -7.00 2.72
C MET A 518 -8.92 -7.35 4.03
N HIS A 519 -9.63 -7.30 5.16
CA HIS A 519 -9.08 -7.73 6.46
C HIS A 519 -9.01 -9.26 6.57
N LEU A 520 -9.90 -9.99 5.91
CA LEU A 520 -10.02 -11.45 6.04
C LEU A 520 -8.74 -12.23 5.76
N PRO A 521 -7.89 -11.90 4.76
CA PRO A 521 -6.64 -12.62 4.54
C PRO A 521 -5.70 -12.61 5.75
N PHE A 522 -5.60 -11.49 6.47
CA PHE A 522 -4.83 -11.38 7.70
C PHE A 522 -5.47 -12.17 8.84
N LEU A 523 -6.77 -12.05 9.01
CA LEU A 523 -7.52 -12.75 10.07
C LEU A 523 -7.47 -14.26 9.88
N ASN A 524 -7.60 -14.73 8.65
CA ASN A 524 -7.47 -16.15 8.30
C ASN A 524 -6.03 -16.65 8.49
N TYR A 525 -5.00 -15.84 8.18
CA TYR A 525 -3.61 -16.16 8.49
C TYR A 525 -3.41 -16.38 10.00
N ILE A 526 -3.89 -15.44 10.85
CA ILE A 526 -3.81 -15.57 12.31
C ILE A 526 -4.50 -16.86 12.78
N TRP A 527 -5.76 -17.05 12.40
CA TRP A 527 -6.54 -18.21 12.77
C TRP A 527 -5.88 -19.52 12.31
N ASN A 528 -5.41 -19.58 11.06
CA ASN A 528 -4.79 -20.75 10.49
C ASN A 528 -3.50 -21.13 11.20
N MET A 529 -2.63 -20.15 11.46
CA MET A 529 -1.37 -20.36 12.19
C MET A 529 -1.61 -20.78 13.65
N ALA A 530 -2.59 -20.17 14.31
CA ALA A 530 -2.92 -20.47 15.70
C ALA A 530 -3.52 -21.86 15.87
N GLU A 531 -4.42 -22.28 14.96
CA GLU A 531 -5.23 -23.49 15.15
C GLU A 531 -4.72 -24.70 14.38
N ASN A 532 -4.31 -24.53 13.13
CA ASN A 532 -4.01 -25.63 12.22
C ASN A 532 -2.51 -25.96 12.10
N HIS A 533 -1.64 -25.05 12.53
CA HIS A 533 -0.19 -25.24 12.52
C HIS A 533 0.39 -25.34 13.93
N ASN A 534 1.64 -25.79 14.05
CA ASN A 534 2.27 -26.05 15.34
C ASN A 534 3.37 -25.04 15.70
N GLU A 535 3.80 -24.22 14.73
CA GLU A 535 4.94 -23.34 14.85
C GLU A 535 4.72 -22.34 15.98
N TRP A 536 3.60 -21.62 15.95
CA TRP A 536 3.29 -20.61 16.98
C TRP A 536 2.99 -21.22 18.36
N LYS A 537 2.48 -22.45 18.42
CA LYS A 537 2.37 -23.22 19.66
C LYS A 537 3.75 -23.64 20.18
N GLY A 538 4.66 -23.94 19.27
CA GLY A 538 6.08 -24.20 19.58
C GLY A 538 6.77 -22.99 20.20
N TYR A 539 6.54 -21.78 19.65
CA TYR A 539 7.09 -20.53 20.22
C TYR A 539 6.47 -20.21 21.59
N ALA A 540 5.20 -20.50 21.81
CA ALA A 540 4.60 -20.38 23.14
C ALA A 540 5.29 -21.32 24.14
N SER A 541 5.57 -22.55 23.74
CA SER A 541 6.32 -23.51 24.55
C SER A 541 7.75 -23.04 24.83
N ALA A 542 8.43 -22.48 23.83
CA ALA A 542 9.76 -21.88 24.01
C ALA A 542 9.76 -20.68 24.97
N ALA A 543 8.66 -19.93 25.00
CA ALA A 543 8.42 -18.85 25.97
C ALA A 543 8.00 -19.34 27.37
N GLY A 544 7.99 -20.68 27.59
CA GLY A 544 7.71 -21.31 28.87
C GLY A 544 6.23 -21.54 29.15
N GLN A 545 5.35 -21.51 28.13
CA GLN A 545 3.91 -21.69 28.30
C GLN A 545 3.46 -23.04 27.73
N ASN A 546 2.50 -23.67 28.40
CA ASN A 546 1.95 -24.96 27.99
C ASN A 546 0.66 -24.83 27.19
N ARG A 547 0.02 -23.66 27.22
CA ARG A 547 -1.21 -23.36 26.50
C ARG A 547 -1.02 -22.15 25.61
N GLY A 548 -1.83 -22.07 24.56
CA GLY A 548 -1.89 -20.96 23.64
C GLY A 548 -0.80 -20.99 22.57
N TRP A 549 -0.61 -19.86 21.96
CA TRP A 549 0.31 -19.64 20.85
C TRP A 549 0.95 -18.26 20.97
N THR A 550 2.09 -18.06 20.33
CA THR A 550 2.67 -16.73 20.10
C THR A 550 3.45 -16.71 18.80
N CYS A 551 3.72 -15.52 18.32
CA CYS A 551 4.70 -15.23 17.27
C CYS A 551 5.67 -14.15 17.78
N TYR A 552 6.66 -13.78 16.98
CA TYR A 552 7.62 -12.72 17.30
C TYR A 552 7.50 -11.58 16.30
N THR A 553 8.41 -10.62 16.33
CA THR A 553 8.34 -9.41 15.51
C THR A 553 8.32 -9.71 14.00
N GLU A 554 9.27 -10.53 13.55
CA GLU A 554 9.44 -10.91 12.15
C GLU A 554 8.78 -12.24 11.87
N ASN A 555 7.86 -12.30 10.90
CA ASN A 555 7.16 -13.51 10.51
C ASN A 555 7.23 -13.68 8.98
N ASN A 556 7.46 -14.91 8.52
CA ASN A 556 7.32 -15.25 7.11
C ASN A 556 6.00 -16.00 6.84
N ILE A 557 5.72 -16.30 5.59
CA ILE A 557 4.46 -16.95 5.17
C ILE A 557 4.31 -18.41 5.65
N PHE A 558 5.39 -19.04 6.15
CA PHE A 558 5.40 -20.41 6.65
C PHE A 558 5.33 -20.48 8.18
N GLY A 559 5.04 -19.35 8.85
CA GLY A 559 5.07 -19.26 10.30
C GLY A 559 6.47 -19.28 10.93
N GLY A 560 7.52 -19.21 10.11
CA GLY A 560 8.89 -18.98 10.57
C GLY A 560 9.06 -17.60 11.15
N VAL A 561 10.05 -17.42 12.02
CA VAL A 561 10.36 -16.14 12.66
C VAL A 561 11.82 -15.75 12.43
N GLY A 562 12.04 -14.45 12.23
CA GLY A 562 13.38 -13.88 12.11
C GLY A 562 14.06 -13.74 13.47
N SER A 563 15.25 -13.13 13.47
CA SER A 563 16.06 -12.96 14.69
C SER A 563 15.82 -11.66 15.45
N PHE A 564 15.21 -10.67 14.80
CA PHE A 564 15.00 -9.37 15.43
C PHE A 564 13.86 -9.43 16.46
N MET A 565 14.13 -8.96 17.66
CA MET A 565 13.20 -8.99 18.79
C MET A 565 12.52 -10.35 18.98
N HIS A 566 13.31 -11.40 19.04
CA HIS A 566 12.88 -12.80 19.16
C HIS A 566 12.14 -13.12 20.49
N ASN A 567 12.09 -12.17 21.41
CA ASN A 567 11.37 -12.24 22.69
C ASN A 567 10.09 -11.40 22.72
N TYR A 568 9.64 -10.85 21.60
CA TYR A 568 8.42 -10.05 21.51
C TYR A 568 7.17 -10.95 21.48
N VAL A 569 6.90 -11.63 22.59
CA VAL A 569 5.81 -12.61 22.70
C VAL A 569 4.43 -11.97 22.76
N ILE A 570 4.34 -10.68 23.05
CA ILE A 570 3.08 -9.93 23.12
C ILE A 570 2.40 -9.76 21.75
N ALA A 571 3.08 -10.07 20.65
CA ALA A 571 2.53 -10.03 19.32
C ALA A 571 1.21 -10.82 19.17
N ASN A 572 1.08 -11.95 19.88
CA ASN A 572 -0.13 -12.76 19.87
C ASN A 572 -1.37 -12.02 20.38
N ALA A 573 -1.21 -11.22 21.43
CA ALA A 573 -2.31 -10.43 21.97
C ALA A 573 -2.76 -9.38 20.96
N TRP A 574 -1.82 -8.68 20.31
CA TRP A 574 -2.17 -7.69 19.29
C TRP A 574 -2.87 -8.32 18.08
N TYR A 575 -2.36 -9.45 17.60
CA TYR A 575 -3.01 -10.20 16.51
C TYR A 575 -4.43 -10.63 16.89
N ALA A 576 -4.62 -11.17 18.09
CA ALA A 576 -5.93 -11.63 18.53
C ALA A 576 -6.97 -10.50 18.65
N THR A 577 -6.57 -9.26 18.92
CA THR A 577 -7.50 -8.13 18.96
C THR A 577 -8.10 -7.80 17.58
N HIS A 578 -7.39 -8.07 16.47
CA HIS A 578 -7.92 -7.91 15.12
C HIS A 578 -9.07 -8.88 14.83
N LEU A 579 -9.04 -10.09 15.40
CA LEU A 579 -10.13 -11.06 15.27
C LEU A 579 -11.44 -10.52 15.83
N TRP A 580 -11.39 -9.88 17.00
CA TRP A 580 -12.55 -9.25 17.61
C TRP A 580 -13.00 -7.98 16.89
N GLN A 581 -12.04 -7.18 16.41
CA GLN A 581 -12.33 -5.93 15.69
C GLN A 581 -13.24 -6.18 14.49
N HIS A 582 -12.95 -7.18 13.67
CA HIS A 582 -13.77 -7.54 12.53
C HIS A 582 -15.21 -7.88 12.93
N TYR A 583 -15.39 -8.66 14.01
CA TYR A 583 -16.74 -8.94 14.53
C TYR A 583 -17.47 -7.67 14.96
N ARG A 584 -16.80 -6.73 15.61
CA ARG A 584 -17.42 -5.47 16.06
C ARG A 584 -18.03 -4.67 14.92
N TYR A 585 -17.44 -4.73 13.73
CA TYR A 585 -17.92 -4.03 12.54
C TYR A 585 -18.93 -4.82 11.73
N THR A 586 -18.85 -6.16 11.71
CA THR A 586 -19.68 -7.01 10.86
C THR A 586 -20.84 -7.69 11.59
N LEU A 587 -20.70 -7.93 12.89
CA LEU A 587 -21.59 -8.75 13.72
C LEU A 587 -21.79 -10.17 13.19
N ASP A 588 -20.84 -10.69 12.40
CA ASP A 588 -20.87 -12.07 11.91
C ASP A 588 -20.53 -13.06 13.03
N LYS A 589 -21.56 -13.62 13.66
CA LYS A 589 -21.41 -14.63 14.71
C LYS A 589 -20.76 -15.93 14.21
N SER A 590 -20.95 -16.28 12.95
CA SER A 590 -20.35 -17.50 12.39
C SER A 590 -18.84 -17.34 12.23
N TYR A 591 -18.41 -16.15 11.81
CA TYR A 591 -17.00 -15.79 11.81
C TYR A 591 -16.44 -15.80 13.24
N LEU A 592 -17.12 -15.14 14.19
CA LEU A 592 -16.64 -15.08 15.58
C LEU A 592 -16.49 -16.49 16.17
N ALA A 593 -17.46 -17.39 15.96
CA ALA A 593 -17.38 -18.77 16.43
C ALA A 593 -16.20 -19.53 15.81
N LYS A 594 -15.84 -19.25 14.55
CA LYS A 594 -14.67 -19.83 13.86
C LYS A 594 -13.37 -19.39 14.53
N VAL A 595 -13.20 -18.08 14.82
CA VAL A 595 -11.92 -17.52 15.27
C VAL A 595 -11.76 -17.49 16.77
N PHE A 596 -12.85 -17.65 17.54
CA PHE A 596 -12.85 -17.62 18.99
C PHE A 596 -11.85 -18.59 19.67
N PRO A 597 -11.65 -19.83 19.20
CA PRO A 597 -10.63 -20.70 19.78
C PRO A 597 -9.22 -20.07 19.78
N ALA A 598 -8.86 -19.36 18.71
CA ALA A 598 -7.58 -18.65 18.63
C ALA A 598 -7.49 -17.49 19.62
N MET A 599 -8.60 -16.74 19.84
CA MET A 599 -8.66 -15.68 20.86
C MET A 599 -8.54 -16.26 22.28
N LEU A 600 -9.30 -17.32 22.57
CA LEU A 600 -9.28 -17.98 23.87
C LEU A 600 -7.89 -18.53 24.19
N SER A 601 -7.26 -19.21 23.23
CA SER A 601 -5.94 -19.80 23.46
C SER A 601 -4.84 -18.74 23.59
N ALA A 602 -4.94 -17.59 22.91
CA ALA A 602 -4.08 -16.44 23.19
C ALA A 602 -4.28 -15.91 24.63
N SER A 603 -5.55 -15.83 25.08
CA SER A 603 -5.86 -15.45 26.48
C SER A 603 -5.29 -16.45 27.48
N GLN A 604 -5.41 -17.75 27.23
CA GLN A 604 -4.84 -18.81 28.06
C GLN A 604 -3.32 -18.70 28.17
N PHE A 605 -2.61 -18.34 27.09
CA PHE A 605 -1.18 -18.05 27.14
C PHE A 605 -0.88 -16.96 28.18
N TRP A 606 -1.62 -15.87 28.20
CA TRP A 606 -1.40 -14.78 29.15
C TRP A 606 -1.93 -15.10 30.54
N MET A 607 -3.03 -15.83 30.69
CA MET A 607 -3.50 -16.33 31.97
C MET A 607 -2.44 -17.13 32.70
N ASP A 608 -1.68 -17.96 31.95
CA ASP A 608 -0.60 -18.78 32.54
C ASP A 608 0.69 -17.98 32.75
N ARG A 609 0.96 -16.92 31.96
CA ARG A 609 2.20 -16.18 31.97
C ARG A 609 2.23 -15.02 32.97
N LEU A 610 1.09 -14.41 33.28
CA LEU A 610 1.03 -13.25 34.17
C LEU A 610 1.55 -13.60 35.57
N ILE A 611 2.25 -12.65 36.19
CA ILE A 611 2.75 -12.75 37.57
C ILE A 611 1.97 -11.84 38.52
N LEU A 612 1.76 -12.26 39.76
CA LEU A 612 1.13 -11.43 40.78
C LEU A 612 2.19 -10.57 41.44
N ALA A 613 2.05 -9.25 41.33
CA ALA A 613 2.92 -8.29 41.98
C ALA A 613 2.60 -8.06 43.48
N ASP A 614 3.52 -7.40 44.21
CA ASP A 614 3.35 -7.13 45.66
C ASP A 614 2.15 -6.22 45.95
N ASP A 615 1.72 -5.39 44.98
CA ASP A 615 0.55 -4.52 45.10
C ASP A 615 -0.78 -5.25 44.84
N GLY A 616 -0.74 -6.56 44.51
CA GLY A 616 -1.91 -7.40 44.25
C GLY A 616 -2.44 -7.30 42.82
N THR A 617 -1.77 -6.61 41.91
CA THR A 617 -2.09 -6.58 40.48
C THR A 617 -1.35 -7.68 39.72
N TYR A 618 -1.91 -8.10 38.56
CA TYR A 618 -1.22 -8.99 37.64
C TYR A 618 -0.41 -8.19 36.63
N GLU A 619 0.82 -8.62 36.38
CA GLU A 619 1.80 -7.99 35.50
C GLU A 619 2.28 -8.94 34.41
N THR A 620 2.52 -8.40 33.21
CA THR A 620 3.26 -9.10 32.17
C THR A 620 4.73 -9.16 32.54
N PRO A 621 5.37 -10.37 32.55
CA PRO A 621 6.74 -10.50 33.02
C PRO A 621 7.75 -10.19 31.92
N ASN A 622 8.72 -9.32 32.20
CA ASN A 622 9.88 -9.04 31.36
C ASN A 622 9.54 -8.80 29.88
N GLU A 623 8.55 -7.95 29.63
CA GLU A 623 8.14 -7.57 28.29
C GLU A 623 8.92 -6.36 27.78
N TYR A 624 8.76 -6.06 26.51
CA TYR A 624 9.52 -5.06 25.77
C TYR A 624 8.58 -3.98 25.21
N SER A 625 9.00 -2.71 25.27
CA SER A 625 8.33 -1.65 24.53
C SER A 625 9.06 -1.42 23.20
N PRO A 626 8.45 -1.74 22.07
CA PRO A 626 9.13 -1.57 20.78
C PRO A 626 9.52 -0.11 20.55
N GLU A 627 10.73 0.17 20.12
CA GLU A 627 11.93 -0.67 19.97
C GLU A 627 13.07 -0.04 20.77
N HIS A 628 12.79 0.39 21.98
CA HIS A 628 13.74 1.11 22.83
C HIS A 628 13.49 0.88 24.32
N GLY A 629 14.45 1.31 25.15
CA GLY A 629 14.35 1.23 26.59
C GLY A 629 14.59 -0.19 27.14
N PRO A 630 14.35 -0.39 28.43
CA PRO A 630 14.56 -1.67 29.08
C PRO A 630 13.42 -2.65 28.87
N SER A 631 13.73 -3.94 28.91
CA SER A 631 12.73 -4.97 29.16
C SER A 631 12.49 -5.06 30.66
N GLU A 632 11.22 -4.98 31.08
CA GLU A 632 10.84 -5.12 32.50
C GLU A 632 9.41 -5.66 32.63
N ASN A 633 8.98 -5.89 33.86
CA ASN A 633 7.59 -6.26 34.14
C ASN A 633 6.68 -5.05 33.92
N ALA A 634 5.43 -5.32 33.56
CA ALA A 634 4.38 -4.32 33.43
C ALA A 634 4.74 -3.14 32.49
N VAL A 635 5.39 -3.43 31.39
CA VAL A 635 5.54 -2.45 30.31
C VAL A 635 4.18 -2.06 29.79
N ALA A 636 3.90 -0.76 29.66
CA ALA A 636 2.56 -0.23 29.31
C ALA A 636 2.02 -0.84 28.04
N HIS A 637 2.84 -0.99 27.01
CA HIS A 637 2.48 -1.65 25.75
C HIS A 637 1.87 -3.04 25.97
N ALA A 638 2.56 -3.90 26.72
CA ALA A 638 2.10 -5.26 26.96
C ALA A 638 0.87 -5.32 27.85
N GLN A 639 0.82 -4.49 28.90
CA GLN A 639 -0.33 -4.43 29.79
C GLN A 639 -1.61 -3.99 29.08
N GLN A 640 -1.53 -2.95 28.26
CA GLN A 640 -2.66 -2.45 27.46
C GLN A 640 -3.17 -3.51 26.48
N LEU A 641 -2.28 -4.25 25.83
CA LEU A 641 -2.63 -5.33 24.91
C LEU A 641 -3.29 -6.52 25.62
N VAL A 642 -2.78 -6.96 26.76
CA VAL A 642 -3.40 -8.05 27.55
C VAL A 642 -4.76 -7.61 28.07
N TYR A 643 -4.91 -6.35 28.47
CA TYR A 643 -6.21 -5.80 28.87
C TYR A 643 -7.23 -5.91 27.73
N GLU A 644 -6.87 -5.47 26.52
CA GLU A 644 -7.76 -5.56 25.35
C GLU A 644 -8.08 -7.00 24.98
N LEU A 645 -7.07 -7.88 24.97
CA LEU A 645 -7.28 -9.29 24.69
C LEU A 645 -8.30 -9.93 25.65
N PHE A 646 -8.13 -9.70 26.95
CA PHE A 646 -9.01 -10.28 27.97
C PHE A 646 -10.42 -9.69 27.88
N SER A 647 -10.55 -8.37 27.71
CA SER A 647 -11.83 -7.69 27.52
C SER A 647 -12.57 -8.27 26.31
N ASN A 648 -11.89 -8.32 25.16
CA ASN A 648 -12.44 -8.81 23.90
C ASN A 648 -12.85 -10.29 23.98
N THR A 649 -12.08 -11.11 24.74
CA THR A 649 -12.39 -12.52 24.95
C THR A 649 -13.62 -12.70 25.83
N LEU A 650 -13.76 -11.89 26.88
CA LEU A 650 -14.96 -11.90 27.73
C LEU A 650 -16.22 -11.45 26.97
N ASP A 651 -16.12 -10.39 26.19
CA ASP A 651 -17.21 -9.92 25.33
C ASP A 651 -17.60 -10.98 24.29
N ALA A 652 -16.62 -11.67 23.69
CA ALA A 652 -16.86 -12.77 22.75
C ALA A 652 -17.57 -13.96 23.42
N ILE A 653 -17.22 -14.29 24.66
CA ILE A 653 -17.92 -15.31 25.47
C ILE A 653 -19.37 -14.92 25.69
N GLU A 654 -19.63 -13.65 26.04
CA GLU A 654 -21.01 -13.15 26.22
C GLU A 654 -21.81 -13.27 24.91
N VAL A 655 -21.25 -12.87 23.79
CA VAL A 655 -21.91 -12.94 22.47
C VAL A 655 -22.19 -14.38 22.04
N LEU A 656 -21.24 -15.29 22.22
CA LEU A 656 -21.36 -16.70 21.81
C LEU A 656 -22.20 -17.53 22.79
N GLY A 657 -22.19 -17.13 24.06
CA GLY A 657 -22.89 -17.90 25.11
C GLY A 657 -22.36 -19.34 25.22
N ASN A 658 -23.26 -20.30 25.16
CA ASN A 658 -22.86 -21.73 25.22
C ASN A 658 -21.95 -22.21 24.09
N ASP A 659 -21.99 -21.54 22.93
CA ASP A 659 -21.17 -21.90 21.78
C ASP A 659 -19.68 -21.54 21.98
N ALA A 660 -19.36 -20.67 22.94
CA ALA A 660 -17.99 -20.38 23.35
C ALA A 660 -17.26 -21.60 23.95
N ASN A 661 -18.00 -22.53 24.54
CA ASN A 661 -17.49 -23.79 25.12
C ASN A 661 -16.27 -23.60 26.05
N VAL A 662 -16.30 -22.59 26.93
CA VAL A 662 -15.24 -22.26 27.88
C VAL A 662 -15.53 -23.00 29.20
N SER A 663 -14.50 -23.56 29.83
CA SER A 663 -14.64 -24.19 31.13
C SER A 663 -14.95 -23.13 32.23
N GLU A 664 -15.73 -23.50 33.24
CA GLU A 664 -16.01 -22.63 34.39
C GLU A 664 -14.72 -22.16 35.09
N ALA A 665 -13.71 -23.03 35.13
CA ALA A 665 -12.41 -22.71 35.72
C ALA A 665 -11.64 -21.66 34.90
N ASP A 666 -11.57 -21.82 33.58
CA ASP A 666 -10.92 -20.84 32.71
C ASP A 666 -11.66 -19.48 32.71
N LEU A 667 -12.99 -19.50 32.70
CA LEU A 667 -13.76 -18.28 32.81
C LEU A 667 -13.52 -17.53 34.12
N ALA A 668 -13.50 -18.25 35.23
CA ALA A 668 -13.23 -17.66 36.56
C ALA A 668 -11.80 -17.10 36.66
N ASP A 669 -10.81 -17.80 36.12
CA ASP A 669 -9.41 -17.36 36.11
C ASP A 669 -9.20 -16.14 35.20
N LEU A 670 -9.83 -16.14 34.01
CA LEU A 670 -9.82 -14.99 33.10
C LEU A 670 -10.45 -13.75 33.76
N GLN A 671 -11.61 -13.90 34.38
CA GLN A 671 -12.29 -12.80 35.08
C GLN A 671 -11.48 -12.27 36.27
N GLU A 672 -10.87 -13.17 37.06
CA GLU A 672 -10.02 -12.77 38.19
C GLU A 672 -8.82 -11.94 37.70
N LYS A 673 -8.10 -12.45 36.69
CA LYS A 673 -6.91 -11.79 36.15
C LYS A 673 -7.26 -10.49 35.47
N PHE A 674 -8.34 -10.44 34.69
CA PHE A 674 -8.82 -9.20 34.09
C PHE A 674 -9.14 -8.11 35.11
N ASN A 675 -9.84 -8.49 36.20
CA ASN A 675 -10.23 -7.54 37.26
C ASN A 675 -9.03 -7.00 38.06
N LYS A 676 -7.94 -7.76 38.13
CA LYS A 676 -6.74 -7.39 38.89
C LYS A 676 -5.55 -7.02 38.01
N LEU A 677 -5.75 -6.95 36.69
CA LEU A 677 -4.67 -6.61 35.74
C LEU A 677 -4.19 -5.17 35.98
N ASP A 678 -2.89 -4.97 36.07
CA ASP A 678 -2.32 -3.62 35.88
C ASP A 678 -2.59 -3.22 34.42
N LYS A 679 -3.23 -2.07 34.21
CA LYS A 679 -3.66 -1.64 32.88
C LYS A 679 -2.58 -0.93 32.07
N GLY A 680 -1.39 -0.71 32.64
CA GLY A 680 -0.32 0.07 32.00
C GLY A 680 -0.70 1.55 31.80
N LEU A 681 -1.48 2.12 32.70
CA LEU A 681 -2.01 3.49 32.59
C LEU A 681 -1.47 4.44 33.69
N ALA A 682 -0.37 4.10 34.30
CA ALA A 682 0.27 4.98 35.29
C ALA A 682 0.83 6.26 34.65
N THR A 683 0.95 7.31 35.46
CA THR A 683 1.55 8.58 35.03
C THR A 683 2.87 8.86 35.73
N GLU A 684 3.67 9.71 35.11
CA GLU A 684 4.87 10.30 35.74
C GLU A 684 4.96 11.78 35.38
N VAL A 685 5.82 12.51 36.12
CA VAL A 685 6.02 13.94 35.89
C VAL A 685 7.25 14.13 35.01
N TYR A 686 7.09 14.82 33.90
CA TYR A 686 8.19 15.24 33.05
C TYR A 686 9.02 16.33 33.75
N ASP A 687 10.31 16.14 33.86
CA ASP A 687 11.19 17.03 34.62
C ASP A 687 11.83 18.15 33.78
N GLY A 688 11.59 18.20 32.48
CA GLY A 688 12.14 19.20 31.59
C GLY A 688 13.40 18.80 30.84
N GLU A 689 13.93 17.59 31.11
CA GLU A 689 15.08 17.06 30.37
C GLU A 689 14.61 16.07 29.28
N TRP A 690 15.34 16.03 28.18
CA TRP A 690 15.12 15.02 27.10
C TRP A 690 13.77 15.11 26.35
N GLY A 691 13.13 16.26 26.30
CA GLY A 691 11.89 16.45 25.57
C GLY A 691 11.99 17.42 24.39
N THR A 692 10.89 17.57 23.68
CA THR A 692 10.72 18.61 22.68
C THR A 692 10.39 19.94 23.37
N SER A 693 10.52 21.07 22.65
CA SER A 693 10.12 22.41 23.17
C SER A 693 8.59 22.56 23.37
N GLN A 694 7.81 21.56 22.96
CA GLN A 694 6.33 21.57 23.05
C GLN A 694 5.80 21.21 24.43
N ILE A 695 6.65 20.69 25.35
CA ILE A 695 6.25 20.26 26.70
C ILE A 695 7.12 20.93 27.77
N SER A 696 6.49 21.37 28.85
CA SER A 696 7.16 22.02 29.98
C SER A 696 7.42 21.07 31.15
N SER A 697 8.50 21.34 31.91
CA SER A 697 8.75 20.65 33.18
C SER A 697 7.55 20.77 34.13
N GLY A 698 7.25 19.70 34.85
CA GLY A 698 6.12 19.60 35.77
C GLY A 698 4.84 19.03 35.12
N THR A 699 4.86 18.76 33.81
CA THR A 699 3.72 18.21 33.10
C THR A 699 3.59 16.70 33.36
N SER A 700 2.36 16.22 33.59
CA SER A 700 2.05 14.79 33.71
C SER A 700 2.02 14.13 32.32
N ILE A 701 2.68 12.99 32.18
CA ILE A 701 2.72 12.14 30.98
C ILE A 701 2.36 10.70 31.37
N LEU A 702 1.95 9.88 30.40
CA LEU A 702 1.77 8.43 30.61
C LEU A 702 3.14 7.77 30.68
N ARG A 703 3.30 6.83 31.61
CA ARG A 703 4.49 5.99 31.73
C ARG A 703 4.52 4.94 30.64
N GLU A 704 5.71 4.70 30.11
CA GLU A 704 5.96 3.59 29.20
C GLU A 704 6.43 2.33 29.95
N TRP A 705 7.10 2.54 31.07
CA TRP A 705 7.60 1.50 31.98
C TRP A 705 7.08 1.71 33.40
N LYS A 706 6.67 0.63 34.09
CA LYS A 706 6.19 0.71 35.47
C LYS A 706 7.31 1.06 36.45
N TYR A 707 8.48 0.45 36.29
CA TYR A 707 9.61 0.55 37.23
C TYR A 707 10.71 1.50 36.75
N SER A 708 10.85 1.70 35.46
CA SER A 708 11.74 2.69 34.86
C SER A 708 11.00 3.99 34.53
N THR A 709 11.71 5.05 34.17
CA THR A 709 11.13 6.34 33.82
C THR A 709 11.29 6.62 32.32
N PHE A 710 10.62 7.64 31.80
CA PHE A 710 10.78 8.08 30.42
C PHE A 710 12.24 8.34 30.00
N LYS A 711 13.15 8.62 30.95
CA LYS A 711 14.59 8.79 30.69
C LYS A 711 15.31 7.50 30.33
N SER A 712 14.73 6.35 30.59
CA SER A 712 15.30 5.06 30.26
C SER A 712 15.17 4.72 28.77
N GLY A 713 14.32 5.43 28.05
CA GLY A 713 14.10 5.29 26.63
C GLY A 713 14.58 6.49 25.80
N GLN A 714 14.17 6.51 24.53
CA GLN A 714 14.43 7.60 23.60
C GLN A 714 13.16 8.44 23.43
N ASN A 715 13.10 9.63 23.99
CA ASN A 715 11.89 10.46 24.01
C ASN A 715 11.40 10.89 22.64
N GLY A 716 12.28 10.99 21.63
CA GLY A 716 11.91 11.22 20.24
C GLY A 716 11.79 9.93 19.42
N HIS A 717 11.59 8.76 20.06
CA HIS A 717 11.47 7.49 19.35
C HIS A 717 10.23 7.44 18.47
N ARG A 718 10.34 6.71 17.35
CA ARG A 718 9.27 6.58 16.33
C ARG A 718 8.04 5.80 16.81
N HIS A 719 8.18 4.84 17.74
CA HIS A 719 7.06 4.07 18.28
C HIS A 719 6.26 4.85 19.33
N MET A 720 4.93 4.68 19.29
CA MET A 720 3.95 5.25 20.24
C MET A 720 3.36 4.16 21.14
N SER A 721 4.13 3.13 21.46
CA SER A 721 3.69 1.85 22.05
C SER A 721 2.89 1.99 23.34
N HIS A 722 3.20 2.97 24.20
CA HIS A 722 2.48 3.24 25.45
C HIS A 722 1.17 4.02 25.24
N LEU A 723 0.86 4.44 24.02
CA LEU A 723 -0.35 5.18 23.68
C LEU A 723 -1.39 4.32 22.93
N MET A 724 -1.23 3.01 22.90
CA MET A 724 -2.23 2.09 22.35
C MET A 724 -3.58 2.21 23.06
N CYS A 725 -3.57 2.55 24.34
CA CYS A 725 -4.76 2.87 25.13
C CYS A 725 -5.64 3.99 24.51
N MET A 726 -5.06 4.83 23.63
CA MET A 726 -5.76 5.90 22.93
C MET A 726 -6.07 5.54 21.48
N TYR A 727 -5.11 4.92 20.77
CA TYR A 727 -5.27 4.37 19.43
C TYR A 727 -4.31 3.19 19.18
N PRO A 728 -4.79 2.03 18.70
CA PRO A 728 -6.10 1.76 18.11
C PRO A 728 -7.24 1.55 19.09
N TYR A 729 -6.97 1.42 20.41
CA TYR A 729 -8.01 1.16 21.42
C TYR A 729 -8.68 2.44 21.95
N ALA A 730 -9.49 2.29 23.01
CA ALA A 730 -10.24 3.38 23.58
C ALA A 730 -10.30 3.33 25.12
N GLN A 731 -9.23 2.83 25.75
CA GLN A 731 -9.10 2.81 27.22
C GLN A 731 -8.96 4.24 27.78
N VAL A 732 -8.35 5.13 27.00
CA VAL A 732 -8.20 6.55 27.28
C VAL A 732 -8.89 7.35 26.18
N THR A 733 -9.97 8.04 26.56
CA THR A 733 -10.79 8.83 25.65
C THR A 733 -10.98 10.25 26.17
N PRO A 734 -11.40 11.20 25.33
CA PRO A 734 -11.73 12.56 25.79
C PRO A 734 -12.68 12.56 26.98
N GLY A 735 -12.29 13.26 28.05
CA GLY A 735 -13.04 13.36 29.30
C GLY A 735 -12.61 12.37 30.38
N THR A 736 -11.71 11.42 30.11
CA THR A 736 -11.07 10.61 31.14
C THR A 736 -9.93 11.38 31.83
N GLU A 737 -9.60 11.01 33.07
CA GLU A 737 -8.56 11.67 33.87
C GLU A 737 -7.18 11.63 33.19
N LEU A 738 -6.88 10.55 32.46
CA LEU A 738 -5.58 10.32 31.83
C LEU A 738 -5.45 10.93 30.45
N PHE A 739 -6.53 11.45 29.88
CA PHE A 739 -6.55 11.95 28.50
C PHE A 739 -5.49 13.03 28.26
N GLN A 740 -5.38 14.00 29.17
CA GLN A 740 -4.38 15.06 29.03
C GLN A 740 -2.95 14.53 29.15
N ALA A 741 -2.70 13.54 30.00
CA ALA A 741 -1.39 12.93 30.14
C ALA A 741 -0.99 12.17 28.85
N ALA A 742 -1.95 11.52 28.19
CA ALA A 742 -1.73 10.88 26.90
C ALA A 742 -1.37 11.91 25.79
N VAL A 743 -2.10 13.03 25.72
CA VAL A 743 -1.78 14.15 24.81
C VAL A 743 -0.40 14.72 25.09
N ASN A 744 -0.04 14.90 26.37
CA ASN A 744 1.27 15.39 26.75
C ASN A 744 2.40 14.41 26.33
N SER A 745 2.13 13.09 26.37
CA SER A 745 3.08 12.09 25.89
C SER A 745 3.31 12.18 24.38
N MET A 746 2.28 12.52 23.56
CA MET A 746 2.44 12.80 22.14
C MET A 746 3.32 14.02 21.91
N LEU A 747 3.08 15.11 22.64
CA LEU A 747 3.92 16.31 22.59
C LEU A 747 5.38 16.04 22.97
N LEU A 748 5.61 15.15 23.94
CA LEU A 748 6.96 14.72 24.35
C LEU A 748 7.67 13.98 23.20
N ARG A 749 6.96 13.10 22.48
CA ARG A 749 7.47 12.37 21.31
C ARG A 749 7.76 13.25 20.11
N GLY A 750 7.03 14.36 19.96
CA GLY A 750 7.13 15.29 18.84
C GLY A 750 6.50 14.76 17.54
N ASP A 751 6.54 15.59 16.51
CA ASP A 751 5.74 15.41 15.29
C ASP A 751 6.46 14.58 14.22
N GLY A 752 7.75 14.79 14.00
CA GLY A 752 8.53 14.09 12.98
C GLY A 752 8.88 12.66 13.38
N ALA A 753 8.89 11.77 12.41
CA ALA A 753 9.42 10.40 12.52
C ALA A 753 9.39 9.70 11.14
N THR A 754 9.45 8.36 11.12
CA THR A 754 9.27 7.53 9.92
C THR A 754 7.84 7.62 9.40
N GLY A 755 7.60 7.19 8.15
CA GLY A 755 6.28 7.29 7.53
C GLY A 755 5.17 6.64 8.34
N TRP A 756 5.31 5.37 8.72
CA TRP A 756 4.30 4.69 9.55
C TRP A 756 4.12 5.32 10.94
N SER A 757 5.18 5.89 11.52
CA SER A 757 5.06 6.59 12.79
C SER A 757 4.19 7.85 12.65
N MET A 758 4.31 8.56 11.54
CA MET A 758 3.43 9.67 11.20
C MET A 758 2.00 9.19 10.99
N GLY A 759 1.80 8.06 10.30
CA GLY A 759 0.50 7.39 10.18
C GLY A 759 -0.13 7.12 11.56
N TRP A 760 0.63 6.60 12.53
CA TRP A 760 0.12 6.41 13.90
C TRP A 760 -0.23 7.73 14.59
N LYS A 761 0.65 8.72 14.48
CA LYS A 761 0.43 10.05 15.11
C LYS A 761 -0.77 10.78 14.53
N ILE A 762 -1.07 10.65 13.23
CA ILE A 762 -2.31 11.19 12.63
C ILE A 762 -3.54 10.64 13.36
N ASN A 763 -3.61 9.33 13.56
CA ASN A 763 -4.69 8.68 14.29
C ASN A 763 -4.78 9.14 15.76
N LEU A 764 -3.65 9.23 16.44
CA LEU A 764 -3.59 9.69 17.84
C LEU A 764 -4.08 11.13 17.99
N TRP A 765 -3.66 12.04 17.10
CA TRP A 765 -4.13 13.43 17.12
C TRP A 765 -5.61 13.56 16.73
N ALA A 766 -6.10 12.71 15.82
CA ALA A 766 -7.53 12.62 15.55
C ALA A 766 -8.32 12.18 16.80
N ARG A 767 -7.81 11.20 17.58
CA ARG A 767 -8.39 10.78 18.88
C ARG A 767 -8.22 11.84 19.96
N ALA A 768 -7.20 12.69 19.87
CA ALA A 768 -7.05 13.87 20.72
C ALA A 768 -8.04 14.98 20.39
N LEU A 769 -8.87 14.82 19.35
CA LEU A 769 -9.82 15.80 18.83
C LEU A 769 -9.14 17.07 18.30
N ASP A 770 -7.90 16.96 17.86
CA ASP A 770 -7.10 18.05 17.28
C ASP A 770 -6.79 17.74 15.81
N GLY A 771 -7.73 18.09 14.93
CA GLY A 771 -7.62 17.86 13.51
C GLY A 771 -6.56 18.72 12.84
N ASP A 772 -6.34 19.92 13.33
CA ASP A 772 -5.30 20.80 12.78
C ASP A 772 -3.90 20.25 13.07
N HIS A 773 -3.66 19.70 14.25
CA HIS A 773 -2.41 19.03 14.56
C HIS A 773 -2.26 17.71 13.78
N ALA A 774 -3.33 16.92 13.67
CA ALA A 774 -3.33 15.73 12.83
C ALA A 774 -2.96 16.06 11.38
N ARG A 775 -3.45 17.18 10.84
CA ARG A 775 -3.08 17.66 9.50
C ARG A 775 -1.63 18.15 9.42
N VAL A 776 -1.06 18.71 10.47
CA VAL A 776 0.39 19.02 10.50
C VAL A 776 1.23 17.76 10.32
N ILE A 777 0.84 16.68 10.98
CA ILE A 777 1.53 15.37 10.78
C ILE A 777 1.30 14.85 9.36
N LEU A 778 0.08 14.92 8.83
CA LEU A 778 -0.23 14.55 7.44
C LEU A 778 0.60 15.36 6.44
N ASN A 779 0.80 16.66 6.69
CA ASN A 779 1.65 17.51 5.87
C ASN A 779 3.11 17.02 5.87
N ASN A 780 3.64 16.64 7.02
CA ASN A 780 4.98 16.06 7.10
C ASN A 780 5.06 14.73 6.36
N ALA A 781 4.03 13.89 6.47
CA ALA A 781 3.95 12.59 5.79
C ALA A 781 3.87 12.73 4.26
N LEU A 782 3.22 13.76 3.73
CA LEU A 782 3.07 14.01 2.29
C LEU A 782 4.22 14.82 1.67
N THR A 783 5.25 15.13 2.42
CA THR A 783 6.45 15.78 1.87
C THR A 783 7.29 14.75 1.12
N HIS A 784 7.89 15.14 -0.02
CA HIS A 784 8.76 14.26 -0.79
C HIS A 784 9.94 13.73 0.06
N SER A 785 10.14 12.41 0.00
CA SER A 785 11.22 11.73 0.72
C SER A 785 12.56 11.96 0.04
N ASN A 786 13.40 12.80 0.64
CA ASN A 786 14.79 13.00 0.21
C ASN A 786 15.75 12.06 0.97
N GLY A 787 15.46 10.77 1.02
CA GLY A 787 16.25 9.79 1.76
C GLY A 787 15.84 9.64 3.22
N GLY A 788 14.67 10.13 3.59
CA GLY A 788 14.07 10.05 4.91
C GLY A 788 12.60 9.64 4.84
N ALA A 789 11.84 9.99 5.88
CA ALA A 789 10.40 9.81 5.89
C ALA A 789 9.70 10.75 4.89
N GLY A 790 8.48 10.43 4.52
CA GLY A 790 7.67 11.17 3.58
C GLY A 790 7.06 10.25 2.55
N VAL A 791 6.78 10.76 1.35
CA VAL A 791 6.30 9.94 0.22
C VAL A 791 7.26 10.01 -0.96
N PHE A 792 7.28 8.96 -1.75
CA PHE A 792 7.87 8.96 -3.07
C PHE A 792 6.93 9.63 -4.09
N TYR A 793 7.41 9.96 -5.28
CA TYR A 793 6.59 10.63 -6.29
C TYR A 793 5.39 9.81 -6.76
N ASN A 794 5.39 8.50 -6.58
CA ASN A 794 4.23 7.63 -6.81
C ASN A 794 3.30 7.48 -5.60
N LEU A 795 3.48 8.29 -4.55
CA LEU A 795 2.77 8.27 -3.28
C LEU A 795 3.00 7.04 -2.40
N PHE A 796 3.94 6.17 -2.70
CA PHE A 796 4.40 5.17 -1.74
C PHE A 796 4.99 5.85 -0.50
N ASP A 797 4.63 5.38 0.69
CA ASP A 797 5.17 5.85 1.95
C ASP A 797 6.65 5.47 2.12
N SER A 798 7.41 6.31 2.78
CA SER A 798 8.82 6.10 3.03
C SER A 798 9.15 6.06 4.52
N HIS A 799 9.61 4.89 4.96
CA HIS A 799 10.43 4.79 6.17
C HIS A 799 11.86 5.29 5.88
N ALA A 800 12.29 5.13 4.64
CA ALA A 800 13.62 5.07 4.06
C ALA A 800 14.19 3.63 4.17
N PRO A 801 13.85 2.68 3.26
CA PRO A 801 13.10 2.83 2.01
C PRO A 801 11.56 2.70 2.14
N PHE A 802 10.88 2.29 1.04
CA PHE A 802 9.44 2.07 0.97
C PHE A 802 8.93 1.08 2.01
N GLN A 803 7.90 1.51 2.74
CA GLN A 803 7.02 0.68 3.58
C GLN A 803 5.57 1.13 3.40
N ILE A 804 4.65 0.18 3.17
CA ILE A 804 3.27 0.49 2.80
C ILE A 804 2.39 0.90 3.99
N ASP A 805 2.81 0.59 5.19
CA ASP A 805 2.05 0.77 6.42
C ASP A 805 1.69 2.24 6.71
N GLY A 806 2.56 3.19 6.38
CA GLY A 806 2.25 4.61 6.50
C GLY A 806 1.13 5.07 5.56
N ASN A 807 1.01 4.50 4.35
CA ASN A 807 -0.13 4.75 3.46
C ASN A 807 -1.46 4.35 4.12
N PHE A 808 -1.51 3.18 4.74
CA PHE A 808 -2.70 2.65 5.41
C PHE A 808 -2.99 3.39 6.72
N GLY A 809 -1.95 3.66 7.53
CA GLY A 809 -2.10 4.42 8.77
C GLY A 809 -2.65 5.83 8.56
N ALA A 810 -2.18 6.53 7.54
CA ALA A 810 -2.70 7.86 7.19
C ALA A 810 -4.15 7.79 6.66
N CYS A 811 -4.48 6.79 5.83
CA CYS A 811 -5.85 6.58 5.36
C CYS A 811 -6.82 6.38 6.52
N ALA A 812 -6.48 5.52 7.50
CA ALA A 812 -7.26 5.32 8.71
C ALA A 812 -7.38 6.62 9.53
N GLY A 813 -6.29 7.36 9.69
CA GLY A 813 -6.27 8.62 10.44
C GLY A 813 -7.15 9.70 9.81
N MET A 814 -7.19 9.78 8.48
CA MET A 814 -8.07 10.71 7.78
C MET A 814 -9.54 10.33 7.97
N ALA A 815 -9.88 9.04 7.99
CA ALA A 815 -11.24 8.59 8.36
C ALA A 815 -11.58 8.94 9.82
N GLU A 816 -10.62 8.75 10.75
CA GLU A 816 -10.79 9.10 12.17
C GLU A 816 -11.01 10.61 12.43
N MET A 817 -10.50 11.48 11.55
CA MET A 817 -10.79 12.92 11.64
C MET A 817 -12.27 13.24 11.39
N ILE A 818 -12.95 12.42 10.59
CA ILE A 818 -14.33 12.60 10.15
C ILE A 818 -15.31 11.81 11.03
N MET A 819 -14.97 10.57 11.37
CA MET A 819 -15.86 9.70 12.12
C MET A 819 -15.08 8.74 13.03
N GLN A 820 -15.48 8.64 14.29
CA GLN A 820 -14.94 7.70 15.27
C GLN A 820 -16.07 6.86 15.86
N SER A 821 -15.85 5.57 16.07
CA SER A 821 -16.87 4.70 16.65
C SER A 821 -16.35 3.64 17.65
N VAL A 822 -15.04 3.51 17.81
CA VAL A 822 -14.41 2.44 18.62
C VAL A 822 -14.88 2.41 20.09
N SER A 823 -15.26 3.54 20.66
CA SER A 823 -15.84 3.63 22.02
C SER A 823 -17.36 3.37 22.07
N ASP A 824 -17.91 2.65 21.09
CA ASP A 824 -19.34 2.38 20.93
C ASP A 824 -20.23 3.65 20.86
N THR A 825 -19.66 4.73 20.44
CA THR A 825 -20.35 6.00 20.17
C THR A 825 -19.88 6.53 18.82
N ILE A 826 -20.79 6.75 17.89
CA ILE A 826 -20.46 7.42 16.62
C ILE A 826 -20.23 8.91 16.92
N ARG A 827 -18.97 9.35 16.75
CA ARG A 827 -18.60 10.77 16.87
C ARG A 827 -18.43 11.35 15.48
N ILE A 828 -19.14 12.41 15.17
CA ILE A 828 -19.15 13.06 13.85
C ILE A 828 -18.26 14.30 13.88
N LEU A 829 -17.38 14.43 12.88
CA LEU A 829 -16.41 15.51 12.72
C LEU A 829 -15.63 15.79 14.01
N PRO A 830 -15.12 14.75 14.70
CA PRO A 830 -14.46 14.93 15.99
C PRO A 830 -13.16 15.72 15.89
N ALA A 831 -12.47 15.64 14.75
CA ALA A 831 -11.18 16.25 14.51
C ALA A 831 -11.04 16.78 13.07
N LEU A 832 -12.09 17.46 12.58
CA LEU A 832 -12.06 18.06 11.24
C LEU A 832 -11.00 19.17 11.19
N PRO A 833 -9.99 19.09 10.30
CA PRO A 833 -9.01 20.15 10.13
C PRO A 833 -9.66 21.44 9.62
N SER A 834 -9.19 22.59 10.09
CA SER A 834 -9.72 23.90 9.64
C SER A 834 -9.54 24.15 8.13
N ALA A 835 -8.55 23.49 7.52
CA ALA A 835 -8.31 23.54 6.08
C ALA A 835 -9.34 22.76 5.26
N TRP A 836 -10.02 21.78 5.84
CA TRP A 836 -11.09 21.00 5.19
C TRP A 836 -12.42 21.73 5.38
N ASN A 837 -12.50 22.94 4.85
CA ASN A 837 -13.61 23.84 5.11
C ASN A 837 -14.95 23.31 4.63
N SER A 838 -14.99 22.65 3.48
CA SER A 838 -16.20 22.07 2.88
C SER A 838 -15.85 20.80 2.12
N GLY A 839 -16.79 19.83 2.12
CA GLY A 839 -16.63 18.57 1.47
C GLY A 839 -17.62 17.51 1.97
N HIS A 840 -17.37 16.28 1.60
CA HIS A 840 -18.12 15.13 2.11
C HIS A 840 -17.21 13.89 2.27
N MET A 841 -17.63 13.01 3.16
CA MET A 841 -17.13 11.62 3.21
C MET A 841 -18.34 10.71 3.44
N THR A 842 -18.58 9.81 2.50
CA THR A 842 -19.72 8.90 2.52
C THR A 842 -19.30 7.45 2.58
N GLY A 843 -20.16 6.58 3.10
CA GLY A 843 -19.97 5.15 3.13
C GLY A 843 -19.02 4.62 4.21
N LEU A 844 -18.58 5.45 5.16
CA LEU A 844 -17.78 5.00 6.30
C LEU A 844 -18.53 3.96 7.12
N LYS A 845 -17.80 2.98 7.65
CA LYS A 845 -18.35 1.98 8.55
C LYS A 845 -18.06 2.34 10.01
N ALA A 846 -19.06 2.24 10.83
CA ALA A 846 -18.96 2.29 12.28
C ALA A 846 -19.20 0.90 12.89
N VAL A 847 -18.71 0.69 14.11
CA VAL A 847 -18.96 -0.55 14.86
C VAL A 847 -20.45 -0.85 14.93
N LYS A 848 -20.81 -2.13 15.17
CA LYS A 848 -22.21 -2.62 15.17
C LYS A 848 -22.89 -2.50 13.81
N ASP A 849 -22.09 -2.48 12.74
CA ASP A 849 -22.54 -2.44 11.34
C ASP A 849 -23.43 -1.24 11.00
N PHE A 850 -23.00 -0.05 11.39
CA PHE A 850 -23.59 1.19 10.89
C PHE A 850 -22.81 1.72 9.70
N THR A 851 -23.52 2.37 8.76
CA THR A 851 -22.92 3.13 7.66
C THR A 851 -23.17 4.61 7.89
N VAL A 852 -22.14 5.44 7.70
CA VAL A 852 -22.17 6.87 8.05
C VAL A 852 -21.74 7.69 6.84
N ASP A 853 -22.57 8.67 6.49
CA ASP A 853 -22.30 9.69 5.48
C ASP A 853 -22.31 11.07 6.15
N VAL A 854 -21.32 11.89 5.83
CA VAL A 854 -21.20 13.24 6.39
C VAL A 854 -20.90 14.22 5.27
N THR A 855 -21.70 15.27 5.16
CA THR A 855 -21.42 16.43 4.32
C THR A 855 -21.25 17.64 5.22
N TRP A 856 -20.25 18.48 4.94
CA TRP A 856 -19.99 19.68 5.74
C TRP A 856 -19.66 20.89 4.87
N GLU A 857 -19.98 22.04 5.39
CA GLU A 857 -19.66 23.33 4.81
C GLU A 857 -19.26 24.31 5.93
N ASN A 858 -18.24 25.13 5.66
CA ASN A 858 -17.72 26.09 6.65
C ASN A 858 -17.35 25.43 8.00
N GLY A 859 -16.75 24.22 7.94
CA GLY A 859 -16.32 23.47 9.12
C GLY A 859 -17.44 22.90 10.00
N SER A 860 -18.67 22.82 9.47
CA SER A 860 -19.84 22.29 10.19
C SER A 860 -20.65 21.36 9.30
N ALA A 861 -21.18 20.27 9.89
CA ALA A 861 -22.04 19.36 9.14
C ALA A 861 -23.28 20.10 8.60
N THR A 862 -23.58 19.89 7.33
CA THR A 862 -24.85 20.29 6.67
C THR A 862 -25.80 19.10 6.61
N CYS A 863 -25.26 17.88 6.46
CA CYS A 863 -26.04 16.65 6.51
C CYS A 863 -25.24 15.52 7.15
N ILE A 864 -25.90 14.72 7.98
CA ILE A 864 -25.39 13.46 8.49
C ILE A 864 -26.43 12.39 8.17
N THR A 865 -26.04 11.34 7.46
CA THR A 865 -26.90 10.18 7.23
C THR A 865 -26.30 8.96 7.91
N ILE A 866 -27.11 8.24 8.71
CA ILE A 866 -26.65 7.03 9.40
C ILE A 866 -27.62 5.90 9.10
N THR A 867 -27.09 4.83 8.51
CA THR A 867 -27.87 3.61 8.22
C THR A 867 -27.56 2.54 9.26
N ASN A 868 -28.59 2.04 9.92
CA ASN A 868 -28.52 0.92 10.85
C ASN A 868 -28.71 -0.39 10.09
N ASN A 869 -27.64 -1.06 9.73
CA ASN A 869 -27.74 -2.22 8.84
C ASN A 869 -28.29 -3.47 9.55
N GLN A 870 -28.03 -3.64 10.85
CA GLN A 870 -28.34 -4.85 11.63
C GLN A 870 -29.37 -4.64 12.76
N GLY A 871 -29.97 -3.47 12.85
CA GLY A 871 -30.96 -3.20 13.89
C GLY A 871 -30.38 -3.00 15.30
N GLN A 872 -29.15 -2.49 15.38
CA GLN A 872 -28.44 -2.28 16.63
C GLN A 872 -28.75 -0.94 17.29
N THR A 873 -28.31 -0.80 18.53
CA THR A 873 -28.41 0.46 19.27
C THR A 873 -27.05 1.10 19.44
N ILE A 874 -26.92 2.40 19.09
CA ILE A 874 -25.68 3.16 19.23
C ILE A 874 -25.95 4.63 19.57
N PRO A 875 -25.19 5.25 20.49
CA PRO A 875 -25.17 6.69 20.64
C PRO A 875 -24.44 7.38 19.48
N VAL A 876 -24.96 8.53 19.06
CA VAL A 876 -24.35 9.44 18.10
C VAL A 876 -24.08 10.77 18.77
N LEU A 877 -22.88 11.27 18.64
CA LEU A 877 -22.43 12.54 19.22
C LEU A 877 -21.96 13.49 18.13
N TYR A 878 -22.62 14.64 18.06
CA TYR A 878 -22.16 15.79 17.31
C TYR A 878 -22.52 17.08 18.04
N LYS A 879 -21.59 18.02 18.17
CA LYS A 879 -21.77 19.25 19.01
C LYS A 879 -23.03 20.04 18.72
N ASN A 880 -23.51 20.05 17.47
CA ASN A 880 -24.68 20.81 17.03
C ASN A 880 -25.86 19.89 16.64
N LEU A 881 -25.86 18.64 17.06
CA LEU A 881 -26.89 17.65 16.64
C LEU A 881 -28.34 18.09 16.95
N LYS A 882 -28.52 18.84 18.02
CA LYS A 882 -29.83 19.39 18.42
C LYS A 882 -30.39 20.42 17.44
N ASP A 883 -29.56 20.99 16.59
CA ASP A 883 -29.99 22.04 15.64
C ASP A 883 -30.47 21.42 14.30
N ALA A 884 -30.37 20.09 14.15
CA ALA A 884 -30.79 19.37 12.95
C ALA A 884 -32.29 19.14 12.89
N ASN A 885 -32.84 19.19 11.70
CA ASN A 885 -34.11 18.54 11.39
C ASN A 885 -33.87 17.03 11.28
N ILE A 886 -34.54 16.23 12.08
CA ILE A 886 -34.32 14.78 12.12
C ILE A 886 -35.40 14.10 11.29
N TYR A 887 -35.00 13.33 10.30
CA TYR A 887 -35.85 12.47 9.51
C TYR A 887 -35.47 11.02 9.72
N VAL A 888 -36.46 10.14 9.85
CA VAL A 888 -36.25 8.69 10.01
C VAL A 888 -36.99 7.96 8.90
N ILE A 889 -36.27 7.14 8.15
CA ILE A 889 -36.83 6.27 7.12
C ILE A 889 -36.71 4.84 7.62
N GLY A 890 -37.84 4.19 7.89
CA GLY A 890 -37.87 2.86 8.50
C GLY A 890 -38.61 2.88 9.83
N ASN A 891 -38.49 1.79 10.60
CA ASN A 891 -39.22 1.62 11.86
C ASN A 891 -38.29 1.87 13.04
N VAL A 892 -38.69 2.75 13.91
CA VAL A 892 -38.10 3.01 15.22
C VAL A 892 -39.11 2.73 16.32
N GLN A 893 -38.63 2.25 17.45
CA GLN A 893 -39.48 1.97 18.62
C GLN A 893 -39.86 3.28 19.34
N GLU A 894 -38.92 4.22 19.40
CA GLU A 894 -39.09 5.51 20.05
C GLU A 894 -38.59 6.63 19.13
N PRO A 895 -39.18 7.83 19.17
CA PRO A 895 -38.70 8.97 18.45
C PRO A 895 -37.25 9.33 18.83
N VAL A 896 -36.42 9.65 17.84
CA VAL A 896 -35.05 10.10 18.09
C VAL A 896 -35.07 11.46 18.78
N THR A 897 -34.46 11.54 19.95
CA THR A 897 -34.32 12.78 20.72
C THR A 897 -32.84 13.08 20.93
N VAL A 898 -32.45 14.34 20.92
CA VAL A 898 -31.08 14.80 21.16
C VAL A 898 -30.99 15.47 22.52
N ASP A 899 -30.05 15.08 23.33
CA ASP A 899 -29.83 15.66 24.66
C ASP A 899 -29.05 17.00 24.57
N GLU A 900 -28.87 17.65 25.73
CA GLU A 900 -28.16 18.94 25.82
C GLU A 900 -26.69 18.87 25.46
N LYS A 901 -26.11 17.67 25.44
CA LYS A 901 -24.73 17.41 25.07
C LYS A 901 -24.54 17.12 23.58
N GLY A 902 -25.64 17.11 22.80
CA GLY A 902 -25.61 16.76 21.39
C GLY A 902 -25.53 15.25 21.14
N VAL A 903 -26.05 14.43 22.06
CA VAL A 903 -26.11 12.98 21.94
C VAL A 903 -27.53 12.53 21.57
N ALA A 904 -27.64 11.70 20.54
CA ALA A 904 -28.85 10.95 20.20
C ALA A 904 -28.56 9.46 20.28
N VAL A 905 -29.52 8.68 20.76
CA VAL A 905 -29.45 7.22 20.74
C VAL A 905 -30.27 6.72 19.55
N LEU A 906 -29.65 6.03 18.65
CA LEU A 906 -30.28 5.42 17.48
C LEU A 906 -30.62 3.97 17.81
N SER A 907 -31.87 3.59 17.63
CA SER A 907 -32.36 2.22 17.82
C SER A 907 -33.54 1.97 16.89
N GLY A 908 -33.33 1.16 15.87
CA GLY A 908 -34.34 0.87 14.86
C GLY A 908 -34.17 -0.53 14.29
N GLU A 909 -35.12 -0.94 13.47
CA GLU A 909 -35.01 -2.21 12.74
C GLU A 909 -33.87 -2.16 11.69
N PRO A 910 -33.39 -3.33 11.24
CA PRO A 910 -32.40 -3.38 10.17
C PRO A 910 -32.83 -2.57 8.93
N GLY A 911 -31.91 -1.76 8.40
CA GLY A 911 -32.15 -0.89 7.26
C GLY A 911 -32.79 0.47 7.60
N THR A 912 -32.95 0.79 8.87
CA THR A 912 -33.45 2.14 9.29
C THR A 912 -32.37 3.18 8.98
N ILE A 913 -32.78 4.29 8.34
CA ILE A 913 -31.92 5.41 7.97
C ILE A 913 -32.30 6.63 8.79
N TYR A 914 -31.34 7.26 9.40
CA TYR A 914 -31.47 8.51 10.15
C TYR A 914 -30.78 9.62 9.36
N VAL A 915 -31.51 10.72 9.07
CA VAL A 915 -30.98 11.90 8.39
C VAL A 915 -31.08 13.07 9.35
N PHE A 916 -29.95 13.69 9.65
CA PHE A 916 -29.81 14.93 10.39
C PHE A 916 -29.48 16.04 9.42
N ASP A 917 -30.46 16.86 9.08
CA ASP A 917 -30.41 17.92 8.08
C ASP A 917 -30.34 19.29 8.79
N PHE A 918 -29.23 20.02 8.62
CA PHE A 918 -28.95 21.26 9.34
C PHE A 918 -29.31 22.52 8.53
N ASP A 919 -29.43 22.43 7.22
CA ASP A 919 -29.69 23.57 6.34
C ASP A 919 -31.07 23.51 5.63
N GLY A 920 -31.78 22.41 5.78
CA GLY A 920 -33.09 22.17 5.18
C GLY A 920 -33.05 21.74 3.70
N SER A 921 -31.88 21.54 3.13
CA SER A 921 -31.68 21.14 1.72
C SER A 921 -31.74 19.62 1.52
N HIS A 922 -31.57 18.85 2.59
CA HIS A 922 -31.49 17.39 2.58
C HIS A 922 -32.77 16.70 3.08
N LYS A 923 -33.88 17.46 3.15
CA LYS A 923 -35.17 16.84 3.47
C LYS A 923 -35.46 15.74 2.45
N PRO A 924 -35.70 14.48 2.91
CA PRO A 924 -36.10 13.41 2.02
C PRO A 924 -37.37 13.83 1.28
N THR A 925 -37.29 13.97 -0.04
CA THR A 925 -38.44 14.36 -0.86
C THR A 925 -39.42 13.21 -0.92
N GLY A 926 -40.52 13.37 -0.14
CA GLY A 926 -41.60 12.41 -0.04
C GLY A 926 -41.31 11.32 0.99
N ILE A 927 -42.10 11.32 2.10
CA ILE A 927 -42.43 10.11 2.81
C ILE A 927 -43.42 9.32 1.95
N GLU A 928 -43.07 9.04 0.74
CA GLU A 928 -43.35 7.77 0.10
C GLU A 928 -42.13 6.96 0.42
N ALA A 929 -42.32 5.87 1.20
CA ALA A 929 -41.35 4.83 1.30
C ALA A 929 -40.63 4.77 -0.05
N ILE A 930 -39.28 4.95 -0.05
CA ILE A 930 -38.48 4.53 -1.20
C ILE A 930 -38.55 3.00 -1.21
N THR A 931 -39.71 2.50 -1.54
CA THR A 931 -39.82 1.43 -2.50
C THR A 931 -39.20 2.06 -3.74
N PRO A 932 -38.06 1.61 -4.25
CA PRO A 932 -37.58 2.05 -5.54
C PRO A 932 -38.83 1.96 -6.41
N LYS A 933 -39.27 3.05 -7.04
CA LYS A 933 -40.33 2.97 -8.03
C LYS A 933 -39.77 1.99 -9.03
N GLN A 934 -40.11 0.72 -8.83
CA GLN A 934 -39.72 -0.36 -9.71
C GLN A 934 -40.44 -0.04 -11.00
N ASN A 935 -39.78 0.61 -11.91
CA ASN A 935 -40.30 0.83 -13.27
C ASN A 935 -40.52 -0.52 -13.97
N THR A 936 -40.23 -1.61 -13.26
CA THR A 936 -40.36 -2.98 -13.72
C THR A 936 -40.91 -3.86 -12.58
N ASP A 937 -41.94 -4.66 -12.92
CA ASP A 937 -42.45 -5.71 -12.01
C ASP A 937 -42.01 -7.08 -12.50
N VAL A 938 -41.62 -7.94 -11.56
CA VAL A 938 -41.25 -9.32 -11.87
C VAL A 938 -42.34 -10.26 -11.36
N ASN A 939 -42.97 -11.00 -12.28
CA ASN A 939 -44.00 -11.96 -11.97
C ASN A 939 -43.55 -13.40 -12.29
N ILE A 940 -43.83 -14.34 -11.42
CA ILE A 940 -43.40 -15.74 -11.53
C ILE A 940 -44.63 -16.66 -11.57
N GLN A 941 -44.70 -17.52 -12.61
CA GLN A 941 -45.66 -18.59 -12.69
C GLN A 941 -44.95 -19.94 -12.98
N GLY A 942 -44.86 -20.78 -11.98
CA GLY A 942 -44.02 -21.99 -12.04
C GLY A 942 -42.54 -21.60 -12.28
N ASN A 943 -41.93 -22.17 -13.29
CA ASN A 943 -40.54 -21.85 -13.67
C ASN A 943 -40.41 -20.67 -14.63
N ARG A 944 -41.53 -19.97 -14.99
CA ARG A 944 -41.53 -18.87 -15.93
C ARG A 944 -41.48 -17.52 -15.23
N VAL A 945 -40.50 -16.71 -15.61
CA VAL A 945 -40.33 -15.31 -15.16
C VAL A 945 -40.83 -14.38 -16.25
N SER A 946 -41.69 -13.43 -15.87
CA SER A 946 -42.19 -12.35 -16.72
C SER A 946 -41.89 -11.01 -16.12
N ILE A 947 -41.32 -10.09 -16.88
CA ILE A 947 -40.97 -8.74 -16.45
C ILE A 947 -41.89 -7.77 -17.20
N SER A 948 -42.62 -6.98 -16.43
CA SER A 948 -43.44 -5.89 -16.97
C SER A 948 -42.69 -4.57 -16.71
N GLY A 949 -42.49 -3.78 -17.75
CA GLY A 949 -41.81 -2.49 -17.73
C GLY A 949 -41.48 -2.03 -19.11
N LYS A 950 -41.36 -0.70 -19.32
CA LYS A 950 -40.90 -0.14 -20.58
C LYS A 950 -39.39 -0.09 -20.61
N ASP A 951 -38.80 -0.32 -21.77
CA ASP A 951 -37.37 -0.08 -22.06
C ASP A 951 -36.38 -0.99 -21.30
N VAL A 952 -36.75 -2.27 -21.09
CA VAL A 952 -35.84 -3.27 -20.53
C VAL A 952 -34.73 -3.57 -21.55
N GLN A 953 -33.49 -3.28 -21.14
CA GLN A 953 -32.28 -3.55 -21.91
C GLN A 953 -31.70 -4.94 -21.60
N ASN A 954 -31.55 -5.25 -20.32
CA ASN A 954 -30.97 -6.51 -19.85
C ASN A 954 -31.65 -6.97 -18.57
N VAL A 955 -31.68 -8.28 -18.39
CA VAL A 955 -32.15 -8.95 -17.16
C VAL A 955 -31.10 -9.95 -16.71
N ARG A 956 -30.61 -9.82 -15.51
CA ARG A 956 -29.66 -10.74 -14.89
C ARG A 956 -30.32 -11.41 -13.69
N VAL A 957 -30.30 -12.72 -13.65
CA VAL A 957 -30.77 -13.52 -12.52
C VAL A 957 -29.58 -14.09 -11.77
N ILE A 958 -29.52 -13.83 -10.47
CA ILE A 958 -28.39 -14.13 -9.61
C ILE A 958 -28.87 -15.03 -8.46
N ASP A 959 -28.08 -16.03 -8.09
CA ASP A 959 -28.34 -16.82 -6.89
C ASP A 959 -27.89 -16.09 -5.60
N MET A 960 -28.20 -16.66 -4.45
CA MET A 960 -27.85 -16.06 -3.17
C MET A 960 -26.34 -16.10 -2.86
N GLN A 961 -25.52 -16.72 -3.71
CA GLN A 961 -24.06 -16.70 -3.66
C GLN A 961 -23.46 -15.70 -4.65
N GLY A 962 -24.30 -14.87 -5.32
CA GLY A 962 -23.85 -13.85 -6.27
C GLY A 962 -23.53 -14.36 -7.67
N ARG A 963 -23.76 -15.66 -7.97
CA ARG A 963 -23.47 -16.24 -9.28
C ARG A 963 -24.61 -15.95 -10.25
N THR A 964 -24.29 -15.53 -11.48
CA THR A 964 -25.28 -15.32 -12.52
C THR A 964 -25.86 -16.68 -12.99
N VAL A 965 -27.14 -16.87 -12.72
CA VAL A 965 -27.92 -18.05 -13.16
C VAL A 965 -28.37 -17.88 -14.62
N LYS A 966 -28.73 -16.65 -14.99
CA LYS A 966 -29.16 -16.30 -16.36
C LYS A 966 -28.97 -14.81 -16.63
N SER A 967 -28.55 -14.51 -17.85
CA SER A 967 -28.58 -13.14 -18.39
C SER A 967 -29.33 -13.15 -19.73
N THR A 968 -30.22 -12.19 -19.93
CA THR A 968 -31.06 -12.14 -21.15
C THR A 968 -31.66 -10.76 -21.36
N SER A 969 -31.85 -10.36 -22.61
CA SER A 969 -32.62 -9.16 -22.97
C SER A 969 -34.14 -9.43 -23.15
N LYS A 970 -34.59 -10.68 -22.91
CA LYS A 970 -35.99 -11.04 -23.03
C LYS A 970 -36.75 -10.74 -21.76
N THR A 971 -37.92 -10.15 -21.87
CA THR A 971 -38.81 -9.86 -20.74
C THR A 971 -39.62 -11.07 -20.26
N GLN A 972 -39.55 -12.20 -20.97
CA GLN A 972 -40.14 -13.49 -20.57
C GLN A 972 -39.19 -14.63 -20.88
N PHE A 973 -38.88 -15.44 -19.84
CA PHE A 973 -37.95 -16.55 -19.95
C PHE A 973 -38.22 -17.61 -18.86
N SER A 974 -37.66 -18.80 -19.00
CA SER A 974 -37.79 -19.88 -18.04
C SER A 974 -36.48 -20.14 -17.31
N LEU A 975 -36.58 -20.54 -16.03
CA LEU A 975 -35.49 -20.95 -15.15
C LEU A 975 -35.67 -22.43 -14.76
N GLU A 976 -35.29 -23.34 -15.66
CA GLU A 976 -35.61 -24.78 -15.53
C GLU A 976 -34.83 -25.51 -14.44
N GLN A 977 -33.76 -24.90 -13.89
CA GLN A 977 -32.90 -25.52 -12.88
C GLN A 977 -32.94 -24.83 -11.50
N ALA A 978 -33.86 -23.93 -11.24
CA ALA A 978 -33.89 -23.09 -10.05
C ALA A 978 -35.07 -23.35 -9.10
N THR A 979 -35.77 -24.49 -9.21
CA THR A 979 -36.94 -24.84 -8.38
C THR A 979 -36.54 -24.87 -6.89
N GLY A 980 -37.28 -24.19 -6.03
CA GLY A 980 -37.04 -24.15 -4.58
C GLY A 980 -35.93 -23.21 -4.15
N GLN A 981 -35.38 -22.37 -5.03
CA GLN A 981 -34.30 -21.42 -4.72
C GLN A 981 -34.82 -19.98 -4.58
N ALA A 982 -34.21 -19.24 -3.68
CA ALA A 982 -34.33 -17.78 -3.66
C ALA A 982 -33.31 -17.18 -4.65
N LEU A 983 -33.76 -16.29 -5.49
CA LEU A 983 -32.95 -15.64 -6.53
C LEU A 983 -33.16 -14.13 -6.49
N ILE A 984 -32.22 -13.41 -7.04
CA ILE A 984 -32.30 -11.96 -7.30
C ILE A 984 -32.42 -11.74 -8.81
N VAL A 985 -33.38 -10.95 -9.23
CA VAL A 985 -33.56 -10.55 -10.64
C VAL A 985 -33.19 -9.07 -10.73
N GLU A 986 -32.11 -8.76 -11.39
CA GLU A 986 -31.73 -7.40 -11.75
C GLU A 986 -32.25 -7.07 -13.14
N VAL A 987 -32.92 -5.96 -13.28
CA VAL A 987 -33.46 -5.47 -14.55
C VAL A 987 -32.82 -4.13 -14.86
N THR A 988 -32.05 -4.05 -15.93
CA THR A 988 -31.44 -2.84 -16.43
C THR A 988 -32.28 -2.29 -17.58
N THR A 989 -32.62 -1.01 -17.53
CA THR A 989 -33.37 -0.31 -18.59
C THR A 989 -32.42 0.43 -19.53
N THR A 990 -32.91 0.80 -20.73
CA THR A 990 -32.10 1.47 -21.76
C THR A 990 -31.52 2.84 -21.36
N ASN A 991 -32.04 3.44 -20.28
CA ASN A 991 -31.49 4.66 -19.69
C ASN A 991 -30.50 4.39 -18.57
N GLY A 992 -30.06 3.13 -18.38
CA GLY A 992 -29.07 2.73 -17.40
C GLY A 992 -29.60 2.53 -15.96
N GLN A 993 -30.91 2.69 -15.70
CA GLN A 993 -31.46 2.41 -14.38
C GLN A 993 -31.50 0.90 -14.13
N VAL A 994 -31.10 0.49 -12.93
CA VAL A 994 -31.13 -0.90 -12.47
C VAL A 994 -32.20 -1.03 -11.37
N SER A 995 -33.11 -1.99 -11.53
CA SER A 995 -34.05 -2.40 -10.49
C SER A 995 -33.79 -3.84 -10.07
N THR A 996 -33.89 -4.12 -8.76
CA THR A 996 -33.57 -5.43 -8.19
C THR A 996 -34.80 -6.03 -7.52
N HIS A 997 -35.13 -7.27 -7.86
CA HIS A 997 -36.28 -7.99 -7.33
C HIS A 997 -35.85 -9.31 -6.71
N LYS A 998 -36.16 -9.51 -5.44
CA LYS A 998 -35.95 -10.80 -4.80
C LYS A 998 -37.12 -11.71 -5.11
N ILE A 999 -36.85 -12.87 -5.65
CA ILE A 999 -37.86 -13.85 -6.06
C ILE A 999 -37.61 -15.20 -5.37
N ALA A 1000 -38.67 -15.96 -5.11
CA ALA A 1000 -38.59 -17.35 -4.72
C ALA A 1000 -39.20 -18.20 -5.84
N MET A 1001 -38.42 -19.15 -6.31
CA MET A 1001 -38.90 -20.10 -7.32
C MET A 1001 -39.69 -21.20 -6.62
N PRO A 1002 -40.95 -21.47 -7.02
CA PRO A 1002 -41.79 -22.46 -6.37
C PRO A 1002 -41.28 -23.90 -6.51
#